data_5687c81ddd0ebe115dbcd090beaea3df
#
_entry.id   5687c81ddd0ebe115dbcd090beaea3df
#
_cell.length_a   1.000
_cell.length_b   1.000
_cell.length_c   1.000
_cell.angle_alpha   90.00
_cell.angle_beta   90.00
_cell.angle_gamma   90.00
#
_symmetry.space_group_name_H-M   'P 1'
#
loop_
_entity.id
_entity.type
_entity.pdbx_description
1 polymer ?
#
loop_
_entity_poly.entity_id
_entity_poly.type
_entity_poly.pdbx_seq_one_letter_code
_entity_poly.pdbx_strand_id
1 'polypeptide(L)'
;MSGSCNRVPRPWLPVEAEDEQQHVSVSVWGREYRQDAHSLPTRWTTQGVEVLAAPVRLSGEANGEPIVWEDEGCYLLEADDTKACVNGYAQSQCLIVNSSFRVEYDGGVHWDLRILPRGKTVPQVFGLEPCPIKGWSLTRLCLQIPLRKDVIRLYNTWMDNWVGSMNGVRSIRDGAALAENGRIPEGGLYAPFCPALWLGDERVGLQLTAESDESWEVTDRQRMVELLDNGDHWILQLNLLDHTPRSWENPDDNCPALLYSFGLILTPVKPFDTGYLKWNAVHIDCFTKIAQDYWPFISGPVSAENPEPVIDRLCRAGVNLLILHEKWNTMQNNWNVPVQRAGEIHRLVRLCHSRGIRVIPYFGYEITSAMTEFGDVRDEVIWFSADGRKNPSGWYRVPYQRANRVCYHSSWADRWLEGMLGCLDRFHFDGVYLDGTTTPCGCANPLHGCGYTDAEGRRHDTYPIFACRELMKRLCERVHARGGIVNPHPGGATIPFISGFCDMMWDGEHLQTRIRDEGLQTFSLEYFRAEYLGRNHGVPVQFIVYEFPGVWDFDMALSVCMIHGVYPRPNAITHPLDVMEQIWRITGAFGISDAAFHGYWENDVSLSDSRCKASFYTKKQVDGTVRMLLSASNPTTEDCPDCSIAVHPADFGCRRIASAYDALAHAGLPLEDGCIRRAMPAYTYSIVELVME
;
A
#
# COMPACT_ATOMS: atom_id res chain seq x y z
N MET A 1 29.72 6.41 -4.21
CA MET A 1 29.44 7.86 -4.13
C MET A 1 28.01 8.06 -4.58
N SER A 2 27.11 8.24 -3.63
CA SER A 2 25.69 8.46 -3.87
C SER A 2 25.49 9.89 -4.34
N GLY A 3 25.32 10.09 -5.64
CA GLY A 3 24.78 11.33 -6.14
C GLY A 3 23.31 11.40 -5.77
N SER A 4 22.97 11.97 -4.62
CA SER A 4 21.58 12.36 -4.33
C SER A 4 21.19 13.42 -5.35
N CYS A 5 20.21 13.12 -6.17
CA CYS A 5 19.60 14.10 -7.05
C CYS A 5 18.88 15.10 -6.14
N ASN A 6 19.40 16.34 -6.00
CA ASN A 6 18.79 17.43 -5.22
C ASN A 6 17.49 17.96 -5.87
N ARG A 7 16.84 17.18 -6.68
CA ARG A 7 15.62 17.57 -7.38
C ARG A 7 14.46 16.68 -6.97
N VAL A 8 13.40 17.32 -6.48
CA VAL A 8 12.14 16.62 -6.16
C VAL A 8 11.52 16.07 -7.44
N PRO A 9 11.27 14.75 -7.52
CA PRO A 9 10.65 14.15 -8.70
C PRO A 9 9.17 14.46 -8.77
N ARG A 10 8.62 14.58 -9.98
CA ARG A 10 7.16 14.67 -10.15
C ARG A 10 6.51 13.36 -9.74
N PRO A 11 5.28 13.39 -9.17
CA PRO A 11 4.35 14.56 -9.07
C PRO A 11 4.51 15.39 -7.78
N TRP A 12 5.50 15.10 -6.93
CA TRP A 12 5.68 15.82 -5.67
C TRP A 12 6.20 17.24 -5.87
N LEU A 13 6.02 18.05 -4.84
CA LEU A 13 6.48 19.43 -4.76
C LEU A 13 7.65 19.53 -3.75
N PRO A 14 8.50 20.55 -3.86
CA PRO A 14 9.49 20.84 -2.82
C PRO A 14 8.86 20.95 -1.44
N VAL A 15 9.60 20.58 -0.42
CA VAL A 15 9.20 20.74 0.97
C VAL A 15 9.21 22.24 1.30
N GLU A 16 8.14 22.72 1.91
CA GLU A 16 8.05 24.05 2.49
C GLU A 16 8.00 23.92 4.02
N ALA A 17 8.85 24.67 4.73
CA ALA A 17 8.90 24.61 6.18
C ALA A 17 9.04 26.02 6.75
N GLU A 18 8.27 26.30 7.80
CA GLU A 18 8.27 27.57 8.53
C GLU A 18 8.42 27.33 10.02
N ASP A 19 9.14 28.23 10.71
CA ASP A 19 9.29 28.25 12.17
C ASP A 19 9.00 29.68 12.68
N GLU A 20 7.85 29.84 13.29
CA GLU A 20 7.42 31.10 13.91
C GLU A 20 7.33 30.94 15.43
N GLN A 21 8.44 31.16 16.14
CA GLN A 21 8.48 31.15 17.63
C GLN A 21 7.92 29.83 18.24
N GLN A 22 8.48 28.70 17.86
CA GLN A 22 8.04 27.34 18.25
C GLN A 22 6.71 26.89 17.63
N HIS A 23 6.22 27.57 16.61
CA HIS A 23 5.15 27.09 15.74
C HIS A 23 5.77 26.62 14.43
N VAL A 24 6.07 25.35 14.35
CA VAL A 24 6.71 24.75 13.18
C VAL A 24 5.68 24.10 12.29
N SER A 25 5.64 24.48 11.01
CA SER A 25 4.87 23.79 9.99
C SER A 25 5.76 23.23 8.89
N VAL A 26 5.44 22.06 8.40
CA VAL A 26 6.09 21.43 7.25
C VAL A 26 5.02 21.01 6.28
N SER A 27 5.07 21.56 5.06
CA SER A 27 4.12 21.30 4.00
C SER A 27 4.79 20.57 2.84
N VAL A 28 4.06 19.59 2.30
CA VAL A 28 4.37 18.88 1.06
C VAL A 28 3.11 18.80 0.22
N TRP A 29 3.15 18.22 -0.98
CA TRP A 29 1.94 18.10 -1.79
C TRP A 29 0.74 17.60 -0.99
N GLY A 30 -0.28 18.46 -0.84
CA GLY A 30 -1.57 18.13 -0.22
C GLY A 30 -1.56 17.76 1.26
N ARG A 31 -0.42 17.89 1.95
CA ARG A 31 -0.28 17.53 3.38
C ARG A 31 0.49 18.58 4.15
N GLU A 32 0.10 18.74 5.42
CA GLU A 32 0.74 19.62 6.37
C GLU A 32 0.92 18.92 7.72
N TYR A 33 2.08 19.08 8.30
CA TYR A 33 2.46 18.60 9.63
C TYR A 33 2.82 19.81 10.50
N ARG A 34 2.13 19.97 11.64
CA ARG A 34 2.36 21.07 12.56
C ARG A 34 2.77 20.59 13.94
N GLN A 35 3.62 21.39 14.56
CA GLN A 35 4.05 21.21 15.94
C GLN A 35 4.11 22.59 16.59
N ASP A 36 3.18 22.84 17.53
CA ASP A 36 2.94 24.17 18.10
C ASP A 36 3.33 24.17 19.58
N ALA A 37 4.55 24.62 19.90
CA ALA A 37 5.11 24.71 21.25
C ALA A 37 4.98 23.40 22.08
N HIS A 38 4.97 22.26 21.40
CA HIS A 38 4.92 20.92 22.00
C HIS A 38 6.10 20.09 21.51
N SER A 39 6.43 19.06 22.27
CA SER A 39 7.48 18.09 21.90
C SER A 39 7.08 17.14 20.78
N LEU A 40 5.79 16.98 20.53
CA LEU A 40 5.19 16.07 19.57
C LEU A 40 4.21 16.79 18.64
N PRO A 41 3.86 16.22 17.49
CA PRO A 41 2.93 16.83 16.54
C PRO A 41 1.59 17.23 17.15
N THR A 42 1.11 18.41 16.78
CA THR A 42 -0.16 18.96 17.26
C THR A 42 -1.27 18.87 16.23
N ARG A 43 -0.90 18.84 14.93
CA ARG A 43 -1.88 18.81 13.84
C ARG A 43 -1.33 18.10 12.62
N TRP A 44 -2.14 17.24 12.01
CA TRP A 44 -1.87 16.60 10.73
C TRP A 44 -3.04 16.83 9.78
N THR A 45 -2.75 17.39 8.61
CA THR A 45 -3.75 17.67 7.58
C THR A 45 -3.38 16.98 6.28
N THR A 46 -4.34 16.34 5.63
CA THR A 46 -4.19 15.75 4.29
C THR A 46 -5.39 16.12 3.43
N GLN A 47 -5.14 16.62 2.22
CA GLN A 47 -6.17 17.10 1.28
C GLN A 47 -7.16 18.09 1.93
N GLY A 48 -6.67 18.95 2.82
CA GLY A 48 -7.48 19.90 3.56
C GLY A 48 -8.31 19.31 4.72
N VAL A 49 -8.17 18.01 4.98
CA VAL A 49 -8.86 17.31 6.08
C VAL A 49 -7.90 17.12 7.24
N GLU A 50 -8.29 17.59 8.42
CA GLU A 50 -7.54 17.33 9.66
C GLU A 50 -7.78 15.89 10.12
N VAL A 51 -6.70 15.19 10.46
CA VAL A 51 -6.73 13.78 10.88
C VAL A 51 -6.67 13.65 12.40
N LEU A 52 -5.88 14.51 13.07
CA LEU A 52 -5.79 14.52 14.53
C LEU A 52 -7.04 15.18 15.14
N ALA A 53 -7.52 14.60 16.23
CA ALA A 53 -8.57 15.18 17.08
C ALA A 53 -8.00 16.06 18.20
N ALA A 54 -6.74 15.82 18.59
CA ALA A 54 -5.99 16.56 19.60
C ALA A 54 -4.50 16.31 19.39
N PRO A 55 -3.61 17.08 20.04
CA PRO A 55 -2.16 16.85 19.96
C PRO A 55 -1.75 15.43 20.36
N VAL A 56 -0.74 14.90 19.67
CA VAL A 56 -0.09 13.63 20.05
C VAL A 56 0.61 13.80 21.40
N ARG A 57 0.58 12.78 22.24
CA ARG A 57 1.15 12.86 23.57
C ARG A 57 1.80 11.55 24.02
N LEU A 58 2.84 11.67 24.83
CA LEU A 58 3.33 10.59 25.65
C LEU A 58 2.61 10.64 26.99
N SER A 59 2.01 9.54 27.41
CA SER A 59 1.40 9.37 28.72
C SER A 59 2.06 8.22 29.46
N GLY A 60 2.11 8.27 30.77
CA GLY A 60 2.74 7.23 31.56
C GLY A 60 2.64 7.48 33.05
N GLU A 61 3.24 6.60 33.83
CA GLU A 61 3.29 6.64 35.29
C GLU A 61 4.72 6.40 35.79
N ALA A 62 5.10 7.18 36.77
CA ALA A 62 6.36 6.99 37.49
C ALA A 62 6.11 7.09 38.98
N ASN A 63 6.58 6.10 39.77
CA ASN A 63 6.32 5.96 41.18
C ASN A 63 4.82 5.97 41.59
N GLY A 64 3.95 5.45 40.69
CA GLY A 64 2.51 5.45 40.92
C GLY A 64 1.79 6.77 40.64
N GLU A 65 2.51 7.78 40.15
CA GLU A 65 1.96 9.09 39.81
C GLU A 65 2.04 9.32 38.29
N PRO A 66 1.02 9.99 37.67
CA PRO A 66 1.09 10.35 36.28
C PRO A 66 2.30 11.21 35.93
N ILE A 67 2.87 10.99 34.77
CA ILE A 67 3.93 11.87 34.23
C ILE A 67 3.29 13.19 33.79
N VAL A 68 3.82 14.30 34.31
CA VAL A 68 3.42 15.66 33.96
C VAL A 68 4.55 16.31 33.20
N TRP A 69 4.29 16.75 31.97
CA TRP A 69 5.23 17.48 31.15
C TRP A 69 5.17 18.97 31.52
N GLU A 70 6.32 19.55 31.89
CA GLU A 70 6.42 20.91 32.46
C GLU A 70 7.02 21.93 31.49
N ASP A 71 7.95 21.48 30.64
CA ASP A 71 8.68 22.34 29.70
C ASP A 71 8.74 21.61 28.36
N GLU A 72 7.98 22.10 27.41
CA GLU A 72 7.88 21.54 26.06
C GLU A 72 8.14 22.61 25.01
N GLY A 73 8.66 22.16 23.87
CA GLY A 73 8.84 23.04 22.72
C GLY A 73 9.34 22.29 21.51
N CYS A 74 9.43 23.00 20.42
CA CYS A 74 9.94 22.50 19.15
C CYS A 74 10.69 23.60 18.38
N TYR A 75 11.49 23.18 17.41
CA TYR A 75 12.18 24.06 16.48
C TYR A 75 12.52 23.36 15.18
N LEU A 76 12.60 24.12 14.11
CA LEU A 76 13.07 23.62 12.81
C LEU A 76 14.60 23.49 12.85
N LEU A 77 15.11 22.25 12.74
CA LEU A 77 16.55 22.00 12.75
C LEU A 77 17.19 22.26 11.39
N GLU A 78 16.57 21.74 10.32
CA GLU A 78 17.02 21.89 8.94
C GLU A 78 15.84 21.77 7.98
N ALA A 79 15.92 22.44 6.83
CA ALA A 79 15.02 22.25 5.72
C ALA A 79 15.73 22.50 4.39
N ASP A 80 15.36 21.71 3.38
CA ASP A 80 15.70 21.91 1.97
C ASP A 80 14.53 21.45 1.10
N ASP A 81 14.65 21.53 -0.23
CA ASP A 81 13.60 21.12 -1.17
C ASP A 81 13.16 19.65 -1.00
N THR A 82 13.99 18.82 -0.41
CA THR A 82 13.76 17.37 -0.32
C THR A 82 13.30 16.89 1.04
N LYS A 83 13.57 17.64 2.09
CA LYS A 83 13.24 17.26 3.47
C LYS A 83 13.21 18.47 4.42
N ALA A 84 12.52 18.28 5.54
CA ALA A 84 12.60 19.15 6.71
C ALA A 84 12.68 18.29 7.98
N CYS A 85 13.43 18.73 8.98
CA CYS A 85 13.56 18.05 10.27
C CYS A 85 13.13 18.99 11.39
N VAL A 86 12.10 18.57 12.14
CA VAL A 86 11.59 19.27 13.32
C VAL A 86 12.05 18.52 14.55
N ASN A 87 12.73 19.19 15.47
CA ASN A 87 13.07 18.64 16.76
C ASN A 87 12.13 19.17 17.84
N GLY A 88 11.60 18.23 18.62
CA GLY A 88 10.81 18.51 19.81
C GLY A 88 11.55 18.12 21.09
N TYR A 89 11.28 18.81 22.16
CA TYR A 89 11.79 18.49 23.49
C TYR A 89 10.69 18.63 24.54
N ALA A 90 10.74 17.78 25.55
CA ALA A 90 9.90 17.89 26.74
C ALA A 90 10.64 17.45 27.99
N GLN A 91 10.30 18.06 29.11
CA GLN A 91 10.75 17.63 30.44
C GLN A 91 9.56 17.34 31.34
N SER A 92 9.72 16.36 32.19
CA SER A 92 8.81 16.08 33.29
C SER A 92 9.59 16.03 34.61
N GLN A 93 8.90 15.70 35.71
CA GLN A 93 9.53 15.47 36.98
C GLN A 93 10.64 14.40 36.95
N CYS A 94 10.61 13.44 36.00
CA CYS A 94 11.54 12.30 35.98
C CYS A 94 12.16 11.98 34.61
N LEU A 95 11.63 12.51 33.51
CA LEU A 95 12.06 12.17 32.16
C LEU A 95 12.41 13.42 31.35
N ILE A 96 13.26 13.21 30.34
CA ILE A 96 13.51 14.12 29.22
C ILE A 96 13.18 13.36 27.95
N VAL A 97 12.43 14.00 27.06
CA VAL A 97 12.10 13.47 25.72
C VAL A 97 12.74 14.36 24.68
N ASN A 98 13.36 13.74 23.68
CA ASN A 98 13.76 14.36 22.44
C ASN A 98 13.05 13.65 21.30
N SER A 99 12.33 14.40 20.47
CA SER A 99 11.66 13.93 19.27
C SER A 99 12.38 14.48 18.05
N SER A 100 12.64 13.63 17.06
CA SER A 100 13.12 14.05 15.74
C SER A 100 12.10 13.61 14.70
N PHE A 101 11.46 14.57 14.08
CA PHE A 101 10.36 14.36 13.11
C PHE A 101 10.82 14.87 11.74
N ARG A 102 11.34 13.96 10.90
CA ARG A 102 11.89 14.27 9.58
C ARG A 102 10.89 13.93 8.49
N VAL A 103 10.39 14.95 7.80
CA VAL A 103 9.46 14.86 6.68
C VAL A 103 10.23 14.91 5.37
N GLU A 104 10.01 13.96 4.46
CA GLU A 104 10.56 13.98 3.10
C GLU A 104 9.54 14.54 2.08
N TYR A 105 9.99 14.89 0.88
CA TYR A 105 9.18 15.52 -0.18
C TYR A 105 7.90 14.76 -0.56
N ASP A 106 7.90 13.43 -0.38
CA ASP A 106 6.72 12.58 -0.61
C ASP A 106 5.79 12.50 0.60
N GLY A 107 6.11 13.23 1.69
CA GLY A 107 5.40 13.25 2.96
C GLY A 107 5.66 12.04 3.85
N GLY A 108 6.58 11.17 3.48
CA GLY A 108 7.05 10.12 4.36
C GLY A 108 7.85 10.71 5.53
N VAL A 109 7.54 10.28 6.73
CA VAL A 109 8.16 10.76 7.96
C VAL A 109 8.99 9.67 8.62
N HIS A 110 10.21 10.01 9.00
CA HIS A 110 10.98 9.26 10.00
C HIS A 110 10.83 9.97 11.34
N TRP A 111 10.31 9.27 12.32
CA TRP A 111 10.01 9.82 13.62
C TRP A 111 10.72 9.03 14.73
N ASP A 112 11.72 9.64 15.32
CA ASP A 112 12.51 9.05 16.40
C ASP A 112 12.18 9.71 17.73
N LEU A 113 11.93 8.89 18.74
CA LEU A 113 11.74 9.32 20.13
C LEU A 113 12.89 8.78 20.98
N ARG A 114 13.58 9.66 21.66
CA ARG A 114 14.61 9.33 22.63
C ARG A 114 14.18 9.80 24.01
N ILE A 115 14.06 8.87 24.94
CA ILE A 115 13.58 9.12 26.29
C ILE A 115 14.71 8.80 27.29
N LEU A 116 15.04 9.77 28.14
CA LEU A 116 16.12 9.72 29.11
C LEU A 116 15.58 10.02 30.50
N PRO A 117 16.16 9.43 31.56
CA PRO A 117 15.88 9.89 32.90
C PRO A 117 16.41 11.32 33.11
N ARG A 118 15.60 12.19 33.69
CA ARG A 118 16.02 13.53 34.11
C ARG A 118 17.04 13.38 35.23
N GLY A 119 18.24 13.92 35.11
CA GLY A 119 19.33 13.80 36.11
C GLY A 119 20.55 13.10 35.56
N LYS A 120 20.51 12.41 34.44
CA LYS A 120 21.72 12.19 33.65
C LYS A 120 22.12 13.52 33.04
N THR A 121 23.34 13.96 33.33
CA THR A 121 23.94 15.11 32.68
C THR A 121 23.89 14.95 31.17
N VAL A 122 22.84 15.50 30.53
CA VAL A 122 22.99 15.93 29.16
C VAL A 122 24.08 16.99 29.20
N PRO A 123 25.16 16.91 28.40
CA PRO A 123 26.21 17.92 28.39
C PRO A 123 25.56 19.30 28.35
N GLN A 124 26.12 20.28 29.01
CA GLN A 124 25.64 21.64 29.27
C GLN A 124 25.15 22.45 28.03
N VAL A 125 24.87 21.80 26.92
CA VAL A 125 24.44 22.42 25.68
C VAL A 125 23.09 23.15 25.81
N PHE A 126 22.25 22.79 26.80
CA PHE A 126 20.91 23.36 26.95
C PHE A 126 20.66 24.15 28.24
N GLY A 127 21.70 24.40 29.06
CA GLY A 127 21.55 25.22 30.27
C GLY A 127 20.62 24.63 31.34
N LEU A 128 20.33 23.34 31.27
CA LEU A 128 19.47 22.65 32.21
C LEU A 128 20.25 22.26 33.49
N GLU A 129 19.78 22.71 34.65
CA GLU A 129 20.33 22.27 35.93
C GLU A 129 20.07 20.78 36.14
N PRO A 130 21.07 19.98 36.49
CA PRO A 130 20.85 18.58 36.83
C PRO A 130 19.97 18.48 38.06
N CYS A 131 18.80 17.92 37.93
CA CYS A 131 17.95 17.57 39.07
C CYS A 131 18.39 16.20 39.60
N PRO A 132 18.83 16.08 40.84
CA PRO A 132 19.23 14.80 41.41
C PRO A 132 17.96 13.94 41.61
N ILE A 133 17.72 12.99 40.69
CA ILE A 133 16.63 12.03 40.83
C ILE A 133 17.15 10.82 41.57
N LYS A 134 16.74 10.68 42.79
CA LYS A 134 16.89 9.43 43.57
C LYS A 134 15.53 8.70 43.55
N GLY A 135 15.56 7.46 43.09
CA GLY A 135 14.44 6.54 43.29
C GLY A 135 13.21 6.72 42.39
N TRP A 136 13.36 7.12 41.13
CA TRP A 136 12.27 7.08 40.17
C TRP A 136 12.17 5.70 39.53
N SER A 137 10.92 5.22 39.41
CA SER A 137 10.58 4.00 38.70
C SER A 137 9.50 4.30 37.67
N LEU A 138 9.82 4.20 36.38
CA LEU A 138 8.88 4.31 35.30
C LEU A 138 8.12 2.98 35.17
N THR A 139 6.83 3.00 35.44
CA THR A 139 5.97 1.80 35.49
C THR A 139 5.10 1.66 34.24
N ARG A 140 4.83 2.75 33.55
CA ARG A 140 4.04 2.76 32.32
C ARG A 140 4.47 3.87 31.37
N LEU A 141 4.47 3.56 30.07
CA LEU A 141 4.68 4.54 29.00
C LEU A 141 3.88 4.14 27.76
N CYS A 142 3.10 5.09 27.24
CA CYS A 142 2.31 4.93 26.02
C CYS A 142 2.46 6.15 25.12
N LEU A 143 2.55 5.93 23.80
CA LEU A 143 2.36 6.98 22.81
C LEU A 143 0.89 6.96 22.39
N GLN A 144 0.20 8.10 22.50
CA GLN A 144 -1.21 8.26 22.18
C GLN A 144 -1.39 9.25 21.05
N ILE A 145 -2.08 8.81 19.99
CA ILE A 145 -2.39 9.58 18.78
C ILE A 145 -3.92 9.70 18.71
N PRO A 146 -4.49 10.84 19.14
CA PRO A 146 -5.93 11.08 19.06
C PRO A 146 -6.37 11.31 17.61
N LEU A 147 -7.33 10.54 17.11
CA LEU A 147 -7.75 10.53 15.71
C LEU A 147 -9.25 10.82 15.57
N ARG A 148 -9.62 11.58 14.55
CA ARG A 148 -11.03 11.93 14.28
C ARG A 148 -11.83 10.74 13.79
N LYS A 149 -12.96 10.43 14.42
CA LYS A 149 -13.86 9.31 14.07
C LYS A 149 -14.55 9.48 12.72
N ASP A 150 -14.84 10.71 12.32
CA ASP A 150 -15.48 11.00 11.03
C ASP A 150 -14.56 10.76 9.84
N VAL A 151 -13.23 10.70 10.08
CA VAL A 151 -12.19 10.38 9.09
C VAL A 151 -11.73 8.93 9.22
N ILE A 152 -11.59 8.43 10.44
CA ILE A 152 -11.01 7.11 10.71
C ILE A 152 -12.15 6.09 10.87
N ARG A 153 -12.51 5.43 9.76
CA ARG A 153 -13.61 4.46 9.67
C ARG A 153 -13.16 3.09 9.18
N LEU A 154 -12.08 3.06 8.41
CA LEU A 154 -11.51 1.86 7.81
C LEU A 154 -10.10 1.64 8.34
N TYR A 155 -9.65 0.40 8.31
CA TYR A 155 -8.28 0.03 8.62
C TYR A 155 -7.76 -1.04 7.66
N ASN A 156 -6.45 -1.00 7.45
CA ASN A 156 -5.69 -2.01 6.75
C ASN A 156 -4.40 -2.27 7.53
N THR A 157 -4.10 -3.52 7.74
CA THR A 157 -2.92 -3.90 8.50
C THR A 157 -2.02 -4.78 7.67
N TRP A 158 -0.74 -4.82 8.07
CA TRP A 158 0.12 -5.91 7.73
C TRP A 158 -0.51 -7.20 8.28
N MET A 159 -1.49 -7.69 7.56
CA MET A 159 -1.94 -9.05 7.85
C MET A 159 -0.87 -10.00 7.36
N ASP A 160 -0.69 -10.98 8.16
CA ASP A 160 0.07 -12.14 7.94
C ASP A 160 -0.53 -12.95 6.79
N ASN A 161 -0.27 -12.47 5.60
CA ASN A 161 -0.61 -13.10 4.35
C ASN A 161 0.37 -14.26 4.05
N TRP A 162 0.82 -14.38 2.85
CA TRP A 162 1.79 -15.38 2.40
C TRP A 162 3.03 -15.51 3.29
N VAL A 163 3.54 -14.41 3.80
CA VAL A 163 4.76 -14.39 4.62
C VAL A 163 4.47 -14.91 6.00
N GLY A 164 3.38 -14.52 6.57
CA GLY A 164 3.04 -14.92 7.88
C GLY A 164 2.39 -16.28 7.97
N SER A 165 1.57 -16.68 6.99
CA SER A 165 1.08 -18.05 6.92
C SER A 165 2.24 -19.05 6.80
N MET A 166 3.34 -18.64 6.15
CA MET A 166 4.58 -19.41 6.13
C MET A 166 5.33 -19.40 7.46
N ASN A 167 5.13 -18.37 8.29
CA ASN A 167 5.77 -18.22 9.60
C ASN A 167 4.85 -18.56 10.78
N GLY A 168 3.58 -18.83 10.54
CA GLY A 168 2.60 -19.21 11.56
C GLY A 168 2.15 -18.07 12.48
N VAL A 169 2.36 -16.80 12.08
CA VAL A 169 1.96 -15.63 12.88
C VAL A 169 0.66 -15.06 12.33
N ARG A 170 -0.40 -15.04 13.12
CA ARG A 170 -1.67 -14.36 12.83
C ARG A 170 -1.85 -13.20 13.79
N SER A 171 -1.95 -11.99 13.28
CA SER A 171 -1.53 -10.84 14.03
C SER A 171 -2.61 -9.92 14.60
N ILE A 172 -3.79 -9.80 14.01
CA ILE A 172 -4.74 -8.79 14.48
C ILE A 172 -6.01 -9.42 15.04
N ARG A 173 -6.48 -8.85 16.14
CA ARG A 173 -7.67 -9.34 16.83
C ARG A 173 -8.63 -8.21 17.18
N ASP A 174 -9.91 -8.47 17.03
CA ASP A 174 -10.97 -7.77 17.71
C ASP A 174 -11.47 -8.66 18.85
N GLY A 175 -11.43 -8.19 20.08
CA GLY A 175 -11.80 -9.05 21.20
C GLY A 175 -11.05 -10.38 21.15
N ALA A 176 -11.74 -11.50 21.02
CA ALA A 176 -11.16 -12.84 20.94
C ALA A 176 -10.95 -13.34 19.49
N ALA A 177 -11.52 -12.66 18.50
CA ALA A 177 -11.46 -13.06 17.09
C ALA A 177 -10.35 -12.34 16.35
N LEU A 178 -9.89 -12.91 15.22
CA LEU A 178 -9.04 -12.21 14.29
C LEU A 178 -9.86 -11.11 13.60
N ALA A 179 -9.40 -9.87 13.70
CA ALA A 179 -9.96 -8.80 12.94
C ALA A 179 -9.46 -8.84 11.50
N GLU A 180 -10.34 -8.56 10.58
CA GLU A 180 -10.06 -8.51 9.15
C GLU A 180 -10.00 -7.06 8.71
N ASN A 181 -9.13 -6.74 7.77
CA ASN A 181 -9.11 -5.41 7.15
C ASN A 181 -10.52 -4.97 6.74
N GLY A 182 -10.77 -3.69 6.78
CA GLY A 182 -12.07 -3.11 6.43
C GLY A 182 -12.58 -2.13 7.46
N ARG A 183 -13.82 -2.30 7.91
CA ARG A 183 -14.45 -1.39 8.86
C ARG A 183 -13.90 -1.57 10.27
N ILE A 184 -13.60 -0.46 10.94
CA ILE A 184 -13.22 -0.48 12.35
C ILE A 184 -14.43 -0.92 13.18
N PRO A 185 -14.28 -1.95 14.04
CA PRO A 185 -15.34 -2.38 14.98
C PRO A 185 -15.72 -1.29 15.99
N GLU A 186 -16.96 -1.32 16.49
CA GLU A 186 -17.44 -0.34 17.47
C GLU A 186 -16.58 -0.27 18.75
N GLY A 187 -16.03 -1.38 19.19
CA GLY A 187 -15.16 -1.46 20.38
C GLY A 187 -13.68 -1.09 20.09
N GLY A 188 -13.36 -0.73 18.86
CA GLY A 188 -11.97 -0.52 18.43
C GLY A 188 -11.23 -1.82 18.12
N LEU A 189 -9.90 -1.74 18.13
CA LEU A 189 -9.01 -2.84 17.75
C LEU A 189 -7.88 -2.99 18.76
N TYR A 190 -7.32 -4.19 18.85
CA TYR A 190 -6.01 -4.38 19.46
C TYR A 190 -5.19 -5.41 18.68
N ALA A 191 -3.88 -5.28 18.75
CA ALA A 191 -2.94 -6.13 18.03
C ALA A 191 -1.66 -6.33 18.84
N PRO A 192 -0.95 -7.45 18.59
CA PRO A 192 0.47 -7.54 18.92
C PRO A 192 1.25 -6.49 18.12
N PHE A 193 2.57 -6.53 18.18
CA PHE A 193 3.39 -5.68 17.31
C PHE A 193 2.94 -5.83 15.84
N CYS A 194 2.59 -4.70 15.23
CA CYS A 194 2.15 -4.63 13.85
C CYS A 194 3.10 -3.70 13.07
N PRO A 195 3.90 -4.23 12.13
CA PRO A 195 4.88 -3.44 11.39
C PRO A 195 4.29 -2.30 10.56
N ALA A 196 3.05 -2.44 10.09
CA ALA A 196 2.35 -1.41 9.35
C ALA A 196 0.84 -1.45 9.61
N LEU A 197 0.28 -0.31 9.97
CA LEU A 197 -1.14 -0.10 10.22
C LEU A 197 -1.59 1.16 9.48
N TRP A 198 -2.53 1.02 8.55
CA TRP A 198 -3.22 2.14 7.92
C TRP A 198 -4.61 2.33 8.55
N LEU A 199 -4.97 3.59 8.76
CA LEU A 199 -6.28 4.02 9.29
C LEU A 199 -6.79 5.18 8.43
N GLY A 200 -8.06 5.16 8.01
CA GLY A 200 -8.60 6.23 7.18
C GLY A 200 -10.04 6.02 6.73
N ASP A 201 -10.38 6.67 5.64
CA ASP A 201 -11.61 6.49 4.89
C ASP A 201 -11.28 6.28 3.39
N GLU A 202 -12.27 6.41 2.53
CA GLU A 202 -12.11 6.25 1.09
C GLU A 202 -11.35 7.41 0.41
N ARG A 203 -11.05 8.49 1.14
CA ARG A 203 -10.41 9.70 0.62
C ARG A 203 -9.05 9.96 1.23
N VAL A 204 -8.95 9.83 2.55
CA VAL A 204 -7.76 10.22 3.31
C VAL A 204 -7.48 9.24 4.45
N GLY A 205 -6.25 9.28 4.95
CA GLY A 205 -5.86 8.45 6.08
C GLY A 205 -4.42 8.70 6.53
N LEU A 206 -3.95 7.81 7.37
CA LEU A 206 -2.56 7.76 7.81
C LEU A 206 -2.08 6.32 7.85
N GLN A 207 -0.80 6.11 7.61
CA GLN A 207 -0.13 4.85 7.92
C GLN A 207 0.96 5.09 8.93
N LEU A 208 0.97 4.28 10.00
CA LEU A 208 2.05 4.16 10.95
C LEU A 208 2.81 2.86 10.69
N THR A 209 4.14 2.93 10.72
CA THR A 209 5.03 1.77 10.57
C THR A 209 6.08 1.74 11.67
N ALA A 210 6.56 0.55 12.00
CA ALA A 210 7.70 0.35 12.88
C ALA A 210 8.48 -0.89 12.44
N GLU A 211 9.82 -0.82 12.45
CA GLU A 211 10.67 -1.94 12.01
C GLU A 211 10.89 -2.97 13.12
N SER A 212 10.71 -2.58 14.38
CA SER A 212 11.06 -3.42 15.52
C SER A 212 10.24 -3.05 16.76
N ASP A 213 10.01 -4.05 17.59
CA ASP A 213 9.46 -3.92 18.95
C ASP A 213 10.56 -4.10 20.04
N GLU A 214 11.82 -3.93 19.67
CA GLU A 214 12.97 -4.20 20.55
C GLU A 214 12.90 -3.46 21.90
N SER A 215 12.42 -2.22 21.89
CA SER A 215 12.30 -1.39 23.10
C SER A 215 10.87 -1.42 23.70
N TRP A 216 9.97 -2.28 23.20
CA TRP A 216 8.60 -2.35 23.70
C TRP A 216 8.46 -3.44 24.76
N GLU A 217 8.49 -3.03 26.01
CA GLU A 217 8.46 -3.92 27.17
C GLU A 217 7.07 -3.96 27.79
N VAL A 218 6.17 -4.77 27.21
CA VAL A 218 4.77 -4.86 27.64
C VAL A 218 4.42 -6.24 28.19
N THR A 219 3.53 -6.26 29.18
CA THR A 219 3.02 -7.48 29.83
C THR A 219 2.17 -8.30 28.89
N ASP A 220 1.19 -7.65 28.26
CA ASP A 220 0.32 -8.28 27.29
C ASP A 220 0.77 -7.94 25.86
N ARG A 221 1.61 -8.80 25.30
CA ARG A 221 2.11 -8.65 23.93
C ARG A 221 1.02 -8.76 22.85
N GLN A 222 -0.20 -9.18 23.19
CA GLN A 222 -1.33 -9.17 22.24
C GLN A 222 -1.96 -7.77 22.14
N ARG A 223 -1.63 -6.85 23.04
CA ARG A 223 -2.17 -5.50 23.12
C ARG A 223 -1.08 -4.42 23.03
N MET A 224 -0.08 -4.65 22.20
CA MET A 224 0.99 -3.68 21.97
C MET A 224 0.49 -2.44 21.23
N VAL A 225 -0.48 -2.63 20.34
CA VAL A 225 -1.16 -1.58 19.56
C VAL A 225 -2.65 -1.66 19.83
N GLU A 226 -3.26 -0.55 20.19
CA GLU A 226 -4.69 -0.48 20.46
C GLU A 226 -5.30 0.74 19.77
N LEU A 227 -6.50 0.57 19.21
CA LEU A 227 -7.36 1.67 18.79
C LEU A 227 -8.55 1.72 19.75
N LEU A 228 -8.51 2.66 20.68
CA LEU A 228 -9.47 2.78 21.79
C LEU A 228 -10.55 3.80 21.45
N ASP A 229 -11.80 3.47 21.78
CA ASP A 229 -12.92 4.40 21.71
C ASP A 229 -12.93 5.33 22.92
N ASN A 230 -12.72 6.63 22.70
CA ASN A 230 -12.77 7.66 23.73
C ASN A 230 -14.10 8.48 23.67
N GLY A 231 -15.15 7.93 23.04
CA GLY A 231 -16.41 8.65 22.83
C GLY A 231 -16.35 9.56 21.60
N ASP A 232 -15.74 10.72 21.72
CA ASP A 232 -15.69 11.73 20.65
C ASP A 232 -14.68 11.42 19.55
N HIS A 233 -13.60 10.68 19.88
CA HIS A 233 -12.52 10.38 18.96
C HIS A 233 -11.91 8.99 19.24
N TRP A 234 -11.12 8.48 18.29
CA TRP A 234 -10.27 7.32 18.52
C TRP A 234 -8.96 7.73 19.18
N ILE A 235 -8.38 6.87 20.01
CA ILE A 235 -7.00 6.97 20.45
C ILE A 235 -6.25 5.76 19.91
N LEU A 236 -5.35 5.99 18.93
CA LEU A 236 -4.35 4.99 18.59
C LEU A 236 -3.26 5.02 19.67
N GLN A 237 -3.21 3.98 20.48
CA GLN A 237 -2.29 3.84 21.59
C GLN A 237 -1.23 2.78 21.30
N LEU A 238 0.03 3.16 21.40
CA LEU A 238 1.15 2.25 21.39
C LEU A 238 1.62 2.04 22.82
N ASN A 239 1.46 0.83 23.33
CA ASN A 239 1.92 0.46 24.67
C ASN A 239 3.42 0.15 24.59
N LEU A 240 4.25 1.03 25.13
CA LEU A 240 5.70 0.97 24.98
C LEU A 240 6.36 0.29 26.17
N LEU A 241 5.84 0.51 27.37
CA LEU A 241 6.37 -0.05 28.60
C LEU A 241 5.26 -0.22 29.65
N ASP A 242 5.11 -1.45 30.19
CA ASP A 242 4.29 -1.74 31.37
C ASP A 242 4.70 -3.05 32.09
N HIS A 243 5.70 -3.76 31.56
CA HIS A 243 6.09 -5.08 32.07
C HIS A 243 7.09 -5.00 33.23
N THR A 244 8.23 -4.40 32.96
CA THR A 244 9.28 -4.29 33.95
C THR A 244 9.52 -2.83 34.25
N PRO A 245 9.28 -2.37 35.51
CA PRO A 245 9.56 -1.00 35.85
C PRO A 245 11.03 -0.65 35.56
N ARG A 246 11.22 0.42 34.81
CA ARG A 246 12.55 1.00 34.60
C ARG A 246 12.90 1.88 35.79
N SER A 247 13.83 1.41 36.61
CA SER A 247 14.30 2.10 37.83
C SER A 247 15.66 2.73 37.65
N TRP A 248 15.80 3.95 38.11
CA TRP A 248 17.04 4.71 38.12
C TRP A 248 17.36 5.09 39.55
N GLU A 249 18.18 4.28 40.21
CA GLU A 249 18.55 4.51 41.62
C GLU A 249 19.68 5.50 41.75
N ASN A 250 20.53 5.60 40.73
CA ASN A 250 21.71 6.45 40.75
C ASN A 250 21.85 7.18 39.39
N PRO A 251 22.06 8.52 39.36
CA PRO A 251 22.29 9.27 38.14
C PRO A 251 23.52 8.81 37.33
N ASP A 252 24.46 8.13 37.98
CA ASP A 252 25.64 7.56 37.33
C ASP A 252 25.40 6.14 36.76
N ASP A 253 24.26 5.53 37.04
CA ASP A 253 23.90 4.24 36.45
C ASP A 253 23.81 4.33 34.92
N ASN A 254 24.45 3.36 34.28
CA ASN A 254 24.54 3.30 32.82
C ASN A 254 23.20 2.84 32.21
N CYS A 255 22.11 3.55 32.58
CA CYS A 255 20.78 3.28 32.04
C CYS A 255 20.72 3.76 30.59
N PRO A 256 20.52 2.86 29.60
CA PRO A 256 20.38 3.26 28.23
C PRO A 256 19.12 4.11 28.02
N ALA A 257 19.16 5.03 27.07
CA ALA A 257 17.97 5.71 26.61
C ALA A 257 16.96 4.70 26.06
N LEU A 258 15.66 4.95 26.28
CA LEU A 258 14.64 4.26 25.53
C LEU A 258 14.56 4.91 24.14
N LEU A 259 14.67 4.10 23.10
CA LEU A 259 14.68 4.55 21.72
C LEU A 259 13.50 3.91 20.99
N TYR A 260 12.66 4.73 20.37
CA TYR A 260 11.55 4.28 19.54
C TYR A 260 11.64 4.97 18.19
N SER A 261 11.50 4.19 17.12
CA SER A 261 11.56 4.70 15.75
C SER A 261 10.32 4.26 14.97
N PHE A 262 9.69 5.22 14.31
CA PHE A 262 8.47 5.03 13.55
C PHE A 262 8.61 5.63 12.14
N GLY A 263 7.93 5.01 11.17
CA GLY A 263 7.60 5.65 9.92
C GLY A 263 6.14 6.10 9.94
N LEU A 264 5.87 7.26 9.38
CA LEU A 264 4.51 7.78 9.24
C LEU A 264 4.34 8.34 7.83
N ILE A 265 3.17 8.15 7.25
CA ILE A 265 2.76 8.86 6.05
C ILE A 265 1.26 9.13 6.08
N LEU A 266 0.87 10.36 5.73
CA LEU A 266 -0.52 10.71 5.49
C LEU A 266 -0.88 10.33 4.05
N THR A 267 -2.09 9.82 3.83
CA THR A 267 -2.58 9.43 2.51
C THR A 267 -3.73 10.31 2.04
N PRO A 268 -3.90 10.46 0.72
CA PRO A 268 -3.14 9.91 -0.38
C PRO A 268 -1.71 10.47 -0.46
N VAL A 269 -0.76 9.62 -0.87
CA VAL A 269 0.68 9.98 -0.89
C VAL A 269 1.08 10.88 -2.06
N LYS A 270 0.26 10.93 -3.11
CA LYS A 270 0.43 11.75 -4.32
C LYS A 270 -0.91 11.90 -5.03
N PRO A 271 -1.04 12.79 -6.05
CA PRO A 271 -2.22 12.84 -6.91
C PRO A 271 -2.51 11.47 -7.50
N PHE A 272 -3.77 11.05 -7.40
CA PHE A 272 -4.20 9.81 -8.02
C PHE A 272 -4.10 9.94 -9.55
N ASP A 273 -3.20 9.18 -10.15
CA ASP A 273 -2.98 9.25 -11.61
C ASP A 273 -4.08 8.49 -12.36
N THR A 274 -5.07 9.21 -12.86
CA THR A 274 -6.12 8.63 -13.71
C THR A 274 -5.59 8.18 -15.07
N GLY A 275 -4.37 8.56 -15.45
CA GLY A 275 -3.71 8.08 -16.68
C GLY A 275 -3.52 6.57 -16.69
N TYR A 276 -3.50 5.92 -15.52
CA TYR A 276 -3.42 4.45 -15.42
C TYR A 276 -4.62 3.75 -16.07
N LEU A 277 -5.77 4.41 -16.14
CA LEU A 277 -6.97 3.90 -16.79
C LEU A 277 -6.81 3.73 -18.33
N LYS A 278 -5.73 4.29 -18.89
CA LYS A 278 -5.34 4.09 -20.30
C LYS A 278 -4.43 2.86 -20.48
N TRP A 279 -3.98 2.23 -19.38
CA TRP A 279 -3.17 1.02 -19.45
C TRP A 279 -4.07 -0.21 -19.54
N ASN A 280 -4.31 -0.65 -20.76
CA ASN A 280 -4.96 -1.93 -21.07
C ASN A 280 -3.91 -3.03 -20.89
N ALA A 281 -3.68 -3.41 -19.65
CA ALA A 281 -2.60 -4.31 -19.27
C ALA A 281 -3.08 -5.77 -19.29
N VAL A 282 -2.21 -6.65 -19.79
CA VAL A 282 -2.37 -8.10 -19.72
C VAL A 282 -1.14 -8.69 -19.01
N HIS A 283 -1.40 -9.58 -18.08
CA HIS A 283 -0.39 -10.34 -17.37
C HIS A 283 -0.35 -11.77 -17.92
N ILE A 284 0.76 -12.16 -18.53
CA ILE A 284 0.91 -13.54 -18.99
C ILE A 284 1.51 -14.33 -17.85
N ASP A 285 0.66 -15.09 -17.16
CA ASP A 285 1.03 -15.90 -16.03
C ASP A 285 1.69 -17.22 -16.46
N CYS A 286 2.73 -17.60 -15.72
CA CYS A 286 3.41 -18.88 -15.90
C CYS A 286 2.59 -20.10 -15.45
N PHE A 287 1.57 -19.91 -14.62
CA PHE A 287 0.68 -20.96 -14.16
C PHE A 287 -0.29 -21.43 -15.24
N THR A 288 -0.58 -20.58 -16.21
CA THR A 288 -1.28 -21.01 -17.40
C THR A 288 -0.31 -21.88 -18.23
N LYS A 289 -0.78 -23.02 -18.76
CA LYS A 289 0.02 -23.96 -19.59
C LYS A 289 0.71 -23.30 -20.80
N ILE A 290 0.47 -22.05 -21.03
CA ILE A 290 0.81 -21.21 -22.15
C ILE A 290 2.22 -20.62 -22.06
N ALA A 291 2.76 -20.39 -20.86
CA ALA A 291 3.95 -19.55 -20.67
C ALA A 291 5.26 -20.32 -20.49
N GLN A 292 5.43 -21.46 -21.13
CA GLN A 292 6.73 -22.17 -21.08
C GLN A 292 7.81 -21.51 -21.91
N ASP A 293 7.43 -20.81 -23.00
CA ASP A 293 8.32 -20.04 -23.84
C ASP A 293 7.54 -18.88 -24.48
N TYR A 294 7.86 -17.64 -24.11
CA TYR A 294 7.13 -16.47 -24.57
C TYR A 294 7.26 -16.22 -26.08
N TRP A 295 8.40 -16.53 -26.68
CA TRP A 295 8.56 -16.23 -28.10
C TRP A 295 7.68 -17.09 -29.00
N PRO A 296 7.72 -18.43 -28.93
CA PRO A 296 6.78 -19.27 -29.68
C PRO A 296 5.32 -19.02 -29.34
N PHE A 297 5.05 -18.72 -28.06
CA PHE A 297 3.68 -18.41 -27.63
C PHE A 297 3.14 -17.14 -28.27
N ILE A 298 3.88 -16.01 -28.15
CA ILE A 298 3.39 -14.71 -28.64
C ILE A 298 3.27 -14.68 -30.17
N SER A 299 4.11 -15.40 -30.89
CA SER A 299 4.10 -15.51 -32.37
C SER A 299 3.23 -16.67 -32.88
N GLY A 300 2.81 -17.56 -31.99
CA GLY A 300 1.95 -18.70 -32.34
C GLY A 300 0.46 -18.38 -32.36
N PRO A 301 -0.38 -19.35 -32.78
CA PRO A 301 -1.83 -19.17 -32.85
C PRO A 301 -2.45 -19.09 -31.45
N VAL A 302 -3.59 -18.37 -31.33
CA VAL A 302 -4.39 -18.26 -30.09
C VAL A 302 -4.87 -19.64 -29.63
N SER A 303 -5.45 -20.42 -30.57
CA SER A 303 -5.84 -21.80 -30.35
C SER A 303 -5.82 -22.57 -31.69
N ALA A 304 -6.16 -23.87 -31.65
CA ALA A 304 -6.30 -24.66 -32.86
C ALA A 304 -7.44 -24.17 -33.78
N GLU A 305 -8.48 -23.62 -33.20
CA GLU A 305 -9.66 -23.09 -33.92
C GLU A 305 -9.44 -21.63 -34.34
N ASN A 306 -8.56 -20.91 -33.64
CA ASN A 306 -8.21 -19.52 -33.95
C ASN A 306 -6.73 -19.42 -34.34
N PRO A 307 -6.39 -19.39 -35.65
CA PRO A 307 -5.01 -19.34 -36.11
C PRO A 307 -4.36 -17.95 -35.99
N GLU A 308 -5.08 -16.92 -35.55
CA GLU A 308 -4.54 -15.59 -35.34
C GLU A 308 -3.34 -15.65 -34.35
N PRO A 309 -2.20 -15.01 -34.63
CA PRO A 309 -1.11 -14.92 -33.65
C PRO A 309 -1.55 -14.23 -32.37
N VAL A 310 -1.09 -14.72 -31.22
CA VAL A 310 -1.44 -14.15 -29.89
C VAL A 310 -1.19 -12.65 -29.84
N ILE A 311 -0.03 -12.18 -30.35
CA ILE A 311 0.31 -10.76 -30.34
C ILE A 311 -0.69 -9.90 -31.15
N ASP A 312 -1.22 -10.44 -32.26
CA ASP A 312 -2.18 -9.72 -33.08
C ASP A 312 -3.56 -9.68 -32.39
N ARG A 313 -3.93 -10.77 -31.68
CA ARG A 313 -5.13 -10.79 -30.82
C ARG A 313 -5.02 -9.76 -29.69
N LEU A 314 -3.85 -9.68 -29.00
CA LEU A 314 -3.62 -8.67 -27.97
C LEU A 314 -3.73 -7.24 -28.51
N CYS A 315 -3.09 -6.97 -29.64
CA CYS A 315 -3.15 -5.67 -30.31
C CYS A 315 -4.59 -5.30 -30.69
N ARG A 316 -5.35 -6.23 -31.28
CA ARG A 316 -6.75 -6.02 -31.67
C ARG A 316 -7.67 -5.76 -30.48
N ALA A 317 -7.40 -6.37 -29.33
CA ALA A 317 -8.10 -6.09 -28.07
C ALA A 317 -7.74 -4.73 -27.47
N GLY A 318 -6.80 -4.00 -28.05
CA GLY A 318 -6.35 -2.71 -27.53
C GLY A 318 -5.35 -2.81 -26.36
N VAL A 319 -4.73 -3.96 -26.16
CA VAL A 319 -3.65 -4.13 -25.16
C VAL A 319 -2.48 -3.23 -25.53
N ASN A 320 -2.01 -2.46 -24.56
CA ASN A 320 -0.87 -1.55 -24.73
C ASN A 320 0.22 -1.73 -23.66
N LEU A 321 0.00 -2.64 -22.69
CA LEU A 321 0.99 -3.02 -21.68
C LEU A 321 0.96 -4.55 -21.48
N LEU A 322 2.10 -5.19 -21.70
CA LEU A 322 2.29 -6.63 -21.51
C LEU A 322 3.25 -6.87 -20.35
N ILE A 323 2.80 -7.62 -19.37
CA ILE A 323 3.63 -8.06 -18.25
C ILE A 323 4.08 -9.50 -18.53
N LEU A 324 5.40 -9.70 -18.60
CA LEU A 324 6.01 -11.01 -18.72
C LEU A 324 6.28 -11.57 -17.34
N HIS A 325 5.47 -12.54 -16.91
CA HIS A 325 5.66 -13.20 -15.64
C HIS A 325 6.91 -14.11 -15.69
N GLU A 326 7.28 -14.68 -14.60
CA GLU A 326 8.49 -15.44 -14.27
C GLU A 326 9.35 -15.97 -15.45
N LYS A 327 8.89 -16.80 -16.33
CA LYS A 327 9.71 -17.56 -17.28
C LYS A 327 10.28 -16.77 -18.48
N TRP A 328 10.24 -15.44 -18.41
CA TRP A 328 10.86 -14.60 -19.44
C TRP A 328 12.38 -14.81 -19.51
N ASN A 329 13.02 -15.22 -18.40
CA ASN A 329 14.42 -15.61 -18.32
C ASN A 329 14.54 -17.08 -17.87
N THR A 330 15.64 -17.73 -18.25
CA THR A 330 15.97 -19.10 -17.83
C THR A 330 16.49 -19.14 -16.39
N MET A 331 17.09 -18.07 -15.88
CA MET A 331 17.34 -17.89 -14.46
C MET A 331 16.16 -17.20 -13.82
N GLN A 332 15.57 -17.84 -12.82
CA GLN A 332 14.39 -17.31 -12.16
C GLN A 332 14.68 -15.96 -11.53
N ASN A 333 13.83 -14.96 -11.86
CA ASN A 333 13.82 -13.65 -11.24
C ASN A 333 15.16 -12.89 -11.29
N ASN A 334 16.06 -13.28 -12.19
CA ASN A 334 17.42 -12.76 -12.25
C ASN A 334 17.65 -11.98 -13.55
N TRP A 335 18.51 -10.97 -13.47
CA TRP A 335 18.93 -10.13 -14.60
C TRP A 335 20.00 -10.77 -15.48
N ASN A 336 20.62 -11.86 -15.05
CA ASN A 336 21.62 -12.59 -15.85
C ASN A 336 20.93 -13.41 -16.95
N VAL A 337 20.83 -12.82 -18.14
CA VAL A 337 20.14 -13.44 -19.27
C VAL A 337 21.15 -14.11 -20.19
N PRO A 338 21.07 -15.45 -20.43
CA PRO A 338 21.91 -16.16 -21.38
C PRO A 338 21.81 -15.59 -22.80
N VAL A 339 22.90 -15.67 -23.58
CA VAL A 339 22.99 -15.06 -24.93
C VAL A 339 21.87 -15.54 -25.86
N GLN A 340 21.54 -16.83 -25.82
CA GLN A 340 20.46 -17.40 -26.64
C GLN A 340 19.09 -16.77 -26.27
N ARG A 341 18.78 -16.73 -24.99
CA ARG A 341 17.53 -16.13 -24.50
C ARG A 341 17.46 -14.62 -24.79
N ALA A 342 18.59 -13.92 -24.71
CA ALA A 342 18.67 -12.50 -25.05
C ALA A 342 18.17 -12.19 -26.48
N GLY A 343 18.54 -13.03 -27.48
CA GLY A 343 18.06 -12.89 -28.85
C GLY A 343 16.53 -13.04 -28.97
N GLU A 344 15.93 -13.96 -28.20
CA GLU A 344 14.48 -14.18 -28.16
C GLU A 344 13.76 -13.00 -27.52
N ILE A 345 14.26 -12.48 -26.40
CA ILE A 345 13.72 -11.29 -25.71
C ILE A 345 13.73 -10.08 -26.63
N HIS A 346 14.85 -9.82 -27.32
CA HIS A 346 14.94 -8.72 -28.28
C HIS A 346 13.91 -8.83 -29.42
N ARG A 347 13.66 -10.04 -29.92
CA ARG A 347 12.60 -10.25 -30.93
C ARG A 347 11.21 -9.99 -30.38
N LEU A 348 10.92 -10.49 -29.17
CA LEU A 348 9.64 -10.30 -28.49
C LEU A 348 9.37 -8.81 -28.25
N VAL A 349 10.31 -8.08 -27.64
CA VAL A 349 10.13 -6.66 -27.35
C VAL A 349 9.92 -5.85 -28.62
N ARG A 350 10.74 -6.07 -29.66
CA ARG A 350 10.54 -5.38 -30.97
C ARG A 350 9.17 -5.70 -31.60
N LEU A 351 8.71 -6.94 -31.49
CA LEU A 351 7.40 -7.35 -31.99
C LEU A 351 6.28 -6.62 -31.27
N CYS A 352 6.36 -6.52 -29.95
CA CYS A 352 5.40 -5.79 -29.12
C CYS A 352 5.43 -4.28 -29.44
N HIS A 353 6.62 -3.67 -29.45
CA HIS A 353 6.77 -2.24 -29.76
C HIS A 353 6.24 -1.87 -31.15
N SER A 354 6.43 -2.75 -32.15
CA SER A 354 5.88 -2.52 -33.51
C SER A 354 4.34 -2.47 -33.54
N ARG A 355 3.68 -2.88 -32.48
CA ARG A 355 2.23 -2.86 -32.30
C ARG A 355 1.77 -1.88 -31.19
N GLY A 356 2.68 -1.04 -30.71
CA GLY A 356 2.38 -0.07 -29.64
C GLY A 356 2.19 -0.70 -28.26
N ILE A 357 2.66 -1.94 -28.06
CA ILE A 357 2.55 -2.65 -26.78
C ILE A 357 3.86 -2.48 -26.03
N ARG A 358 3.81 -1.85 -24.85
CA ARG A 358 4.92 -1.78 -23.89
C ARG A 358 5.09 -3.13 -23.21
N VAL A 359 6.33 -3.41 -22.78
CA VAL A 359 6.70 -4.71 -22.18
C VAL A 359 7.45 -4.47 -20.88
N ILE A 360 6.96 -5.02 -19.78
CA ILE A 360 7.65 -5.04 -18.50
C ILE A 360 7.86 -6.48 -18.00
N PRO A 361 9.09 -6.84 -17.60
CA PRO A 361 9.40 -8.16 -17.07
C PRO A 361 9.18 -8.24 -15.58
N TYR A 362 8.94 -9.46 -15.09
CA TYR A 362 8.85 -9.81 -13.69
C TYR A 362 10.24 -9.91 -13.04
N PHE A 363 10.38 -9.29 -11.88
CA PHE A 363 11.50 -9.50 -10.96
C PHE A 363 10.93 -9.87 -9.58
N GLY A 364 11.42 -10.95 -9.00
CA GLY A 364 11.00 -11.42 -7.68
C GLY A 364 11.97 -10.99 -6.57
N TYR A 365 11.66 -11.44 -5.38
CA TYR A 365 12.34 -11.15 -4.12
C TYR A 365 13.37 -12.23 -3.75
N GLU A 366 14.02 -12.85 -4.74
CA GLU A 366 14.84 -14.03 -4.49
C GLU A 366 16.20 -13.96 -5.18
N ILE A 367 17.17 -14.65 -4.58
CA ILE A 367 18.43 -15.02 -5.21
C ILE A 367 18.37 -16.48 -5.67
N THR A 368 18.77 -16.76 -6.92
CA THR A 368 18.80 -18.10 -7.48
C THR A 368 20.15 -18.78 -7.34
N SER A 369 20.14 -20.08 -7.03
CA SER A 369 21.37 -20.90 -6.96
C SER A 369 22.10 -21.07 -8.31
N ALA A 370 21.47 -20.68 -9.42
CA ALA A 370 22.10 -20.68 -10.74
C ALA A 370 22.97 -19.43 -11.00
N MET A 371 22.93 -18.44 -10.13
CA MET A 371 23.72 -17.23 -10.22
C MET A 371 25.19 -17.49 -9.93
N THR A 372 26.11 -16.92 -10.69
CA THR A 372 27.55 -17.16 -10.55
C THR A 372 28.06 -16.77 -9.16
N GLU A 373 27.59 -15.65 -8.62
CA GLU A 373 27.99 -15.09 -7.34
C GLU A 373 27.24 -15.70 -6.15
N PHE A 374 26.34 -16.66 -6.38
CA PHE A 374 25.48 -17.22 -5.33
C PHE A 374 26.26 -17.70 -4.11
N GLY A 375 27.37 -18.43 -4.33
CA GLY A 375 28.20 -18.93 -3.25
C GLY A 375 28.84 -17.85 -2.38
N ASP A 376 29.18 -16.72 -2.99
CA ASP A 376 29.92 -15.63 -2.33
C ASP A 376 28.98 -14.71 -1.51
N VAL A 377 27.74 -14.52 -1.95
CA VAL A 377 26.84 -13.51 -1.35
C VAL A 377 25.64 -14.11 -0.61
N ARG A 378 25.30 -15.36 -0.86
CA ARG A 378 24.09 -16.01 -0.37
C ARG A 378 23.84 -15.75 1.11
N ASP A 379 24.79 -16.07 1.99
CA ASP A 379 24.55 -16.03 3.43
C ASP A 379 24.37 -14.60 3.96
N GLU A 380 24.95 -13.61 3.29
CA GLU A 380 24.78 -12.19 3.62
C GLU A 380 23.41 -11.69 3.14
N VAL A 381 22.93 -12.12 1.96
CA VAL A 381 21.74 -11.52 1.36
C VAL A 381 20.42 -12.23 1.71
N ILE A 382 20.48 -13.51 2.11
CA ILE A 382 19.24 -14.26 2.33
C ILE A 382 18.54 -13.86 3.63
N TRP A 383 17.23 -13.97 3.58
CA TRP A 383 16.36 -13.83 4.71
C TRP A 383 16.48 -15.02 5.70
N PHE A 384 16.55 -14.73 7.00
CA PHE A 384 16.45 -15.70 8.08
C PHE A 384 15.29 -15.33 8.99
N SER A 385 14.52 -16.31 9.43
CA SER A 385 13.58 -16.11 10.54
C SER A 385 14.28 -16.18 11.89
N ALA A 386 13.64 -15.68 12.93
CA ALA A 386 14.16 -15.68 14.30
C ALA A 386 14.49 -17.08 14.82
N ASP A 387 13.79 -18.13 14.35
CA ASP A 387 14.09 -19.53 14.68
C ASP A 387 15.24 -20.14 13.85
N GLY A 388 15.93 -19.32 13.07
CA GLY A 388 17.08 -19.73 12.25
C GLY A 388 16.73 -20.46 10.96
N ARG A 389 15.46 -20.57 10.61
CA ARG A 389 15.05 -21.16 9.32
C ARG A 389 15.45 -20.21 8.18
N LYS A 390 16.18 -20.78 7.23
CA LYS A 390 16.46 -20.16 5.94
C LYS A 390 15.35 -20.56 5.00
N ASN A 391 14.46 -19.65 4.63
CA ASN A 391 13.33 -20.03 3.78
C ASN A 391 13.77 -20.08 2.32
N PRO A 392 13.90 -21.26 1.68
CA PRO A 392 13.89 -21.31 0.24
C PRO A 392 12.50 -20.86 -0.19
N SER A 393 12.39 -19.89 -1.09
CA SER A 393 11.14 -19.68 -1.78
C SER A 393 10.73 -21.01 -2.42
N GLY A 394 9.46 -21.35 -2.41
CA GLY A 394 8.96 -22.66 -2.88
C GLY A 394 9.14 -22.94 -4.37
N TRP A 395 9.93 -22.11 -5.09
CA TRP A 395 10.08 -22.18 -6.51
C TRP A 395 11.25 -23.07 -6.91
N TYR A 396 10.94 -24.14 -7.64
CA TYR A 396 11.92 -24.97 -8.32
C TYR A 396 11.78 -24.80 -9.84
N ARG A 397 12.89 -24.50 -10.52
CA ARG A 397 12.93 -24.48 -11.98
C ARG A 397 13.93 -25.45 -12.56
N VAL A 398 13.60 -25.95 -13.72
CA VAL A 398 14.54 -26.68 -14.57
C VAL A 398 15.47 -25.71 -15.28
N PRO A 399 16.79 -25.93 -15.31
CA PRO A 399 17.51 -27.03 -14.64
C PRO A 399 17.77 -26.69 -13.15
N TYR A 400 17.23 -27.47 -12.25
CA TYR A 400 17.47 -27.57 -10.79
C TYR A 400 17.92 -26.28 -10.07
N GLN A 401 17.25 -25.17 -10.34
CA GLN A 401 17.48 -23.91 -9.62
C GLN A 401 16.71 -23.91 -8.33
N ARG A 402 17.40 -23.51 -7.27
CA ARG A 402 16.78 -23.24 -5.99
C ARG A 402 16.82 -21.72 -5.75
N ALA A 403 15.68 -21.14 -5.47
CA ALA A 403 15.58 -19.73 -5.11
C ALA A 403 15.52 -19.60 -3.58
N ASN A 404 16.12 -18.55 -3.04
CA ASN A 404 16.06 -18.18 -1.64
C ASN A 404 15.61 -16.73 -1.53
N ARG A 405 14.67 -16.46 -0.62
CA ARG A 405 14.20 -15.13 -0.33
C ARG A 405 15.35 -14.26 0.18
N VAL A 406 15.37 -13.02 -0.25
CA VAL A 406 16.38 -12.02 0.15
C VAL A 406 15.83 -11.02 1.14
N CYS A 407 16.72 -10.34 1.85
CA CYS A 407 16.41 -9.17 2.66
C CYS A 407 16.97 -7.92 2.01
N TYR A 408 16.17 -6.89 1.85
CA TYR A 408 16.62 -5.64 1.20
C TYR A 408 17.43 -4.72 2.13
N HIS A 409 17.59 -5.07 3.40
CA HIS A 409 18.57 -4.43 4.29
C HIS A 409 20.02 -4.86 3.96
N SER A 410 20.18 -5.92 3.17
CA SER A 410 21.45 -6.44 2.72
C SER A 410 22.00 -5.72 1.47
N SER A 411 23.21 -6.09 1.04
CA SER A 411 23.82 -5.61 -0.21
C SER A 411 23.01 -5.99 -1.46
N TRP A 412 22.02 -6.88 -1.34
CA TRP A 412 21.15 -7.29 -2.44
C TRP A 412 20.37 -6.14 -3.05
N ALA A 413 19.92 -5.17 -2.25
CA ALA A 413 19.16 -4.03 -2.74
C ALA A 413 19.90 -3.29 -3.89
N ASP A 414 21.19 -3.01 -3.71
CA ASP A 414 22.00 -2.33 -4.74
C ASP A 414 22.24 -3.21 -5.96
N ARG A 415 22.57 -4.49 -5.75
CA ARG A 415 22.81 -5.45 -6.85
C ARG A 415 21.56 -5.64 -7.69
N TRP A 416 20.42 -5.76 -7.02
CA TRP A 416 19.12 -5.97 -7.66
C TRP A 416 18.69 -4.74 -8.46
N LEU A 417 18.87 -3.55 -7.91
CA LEU A 417 18.59 -2.28 -8.59
C LEU A 417 19.42 -2.16 -9.87
N GLU A 418 20.74 -2.30 -9.78
CA GLU A 418 21.62 -2.17 -10.95
C GLU A 418 21.36 -3.27 -11.99
N GLY A 419 21.09 -4.49 -11.55
CA GLY A 419 20.75 -5.61 -12.43
C GLY A 419 19.47 -5.37 -13.23
N MET A 420 18.41 -4.89 -12.57
CA MET A 420 17.16 -4.53 -13.25
C MET A 420 17.36 -3.40 -14.27
N LEU A 421 18.02 -2.32 -13.88
CA LEU A 421 18.28 -1.20 -14.78
C LEU A 421 19.15 -1.62 -15.98
N GLY A 422 20.12 -2.50 -15.76
CA GLY A 422 20.88 -3.11 -16.84
C GLY A 422 20.03 -3.91 -17.83
N CYS A 423 18.99 -4.61 -17.34
CA CYS A 423 18.01 -5.29 -18.21
C CYS A 423 17.16 -4.30 -19.01
N LEU A 424 16.67 -3.23 -18.35
CA LEU A 424 15.92 -2.18 -19.05
C LEU A 424 16.71 -1.58 -20.20
N ASP A 425 17.96 -1.21 -19.94
CA ASP A 425 18.84 -0.61 -20.97
C ASP A 425 19.16 -1.62 -22.09
N ARG A 426 19.47 -2.88 -21.74
CA ARG A 426 19.86 -3.91 -22.71
C ARG A 426 18.73 -4.36 -23.62
N PHE A 427 17.53 -4.56 -23.07
CA PHE A 427 16.40 -5.15 -23.80
C PHE A 427 15.36 -4.14 -24.23
N HIS A 428 15.50 -2.87 -23.83
CA HIS A 428 14.52 -1.80 -24.06
C HIS A 428 13.15 -2.13 -23.44
N PHE A 429 13.17 -2.71 -22.24
CA PHE A 429 11.95 -2.87 -21.47
C PHE A 429 11.41 -1.53 -21.00
N ASP A 430 10.08 -1.43 -20.89
CA ASP A 430 9.35 -0.20 -20.58
C ASP A 430 9.10 -0.02 -19.10
N GLY A 431 9.77 -0.75 -18.24
CA GLY A 431 9.64 -0.70 -16.80
C GLY A 431 9.85 -2.04 -16.14
N VAL A 432 9.35 -2.18 -14.92
CA VAL A 432 9.53 -3.38 -14.10
C VAL A 432 8.22 -3.80 -13.43
N TYR A 433 7.99 -5.10 -13.34
CA TYR A 433 7.01 -5.71 -12.45
C TYR A 433 7.74 -6.38 -11.30
N LEU A 434 7.32 -6.09 -10.05
CA LEU A 434 8.02 -6.50 -8.85
C LEU A 434 7.12 -7.35 -7.97
N ASP A 435 7.54 -8.55 -7.66
CA ASP A 435 6.81 -9.40 -6.73
C ASP A 435 7.41 -9.34 -5.34
N GLY A 436 6.55 -9.17 -4.30
CA GLY A 436 6.92 -9.24 -2.89
C GLY A 436 7.92 -8.18 -2.39
N THR A 437 8.33 -7.22 -3.22
CA THR A 437 9.36 -6.22 -2.87
C THR A 437 8.83 -5.13 -1.95
N THR A 438 7.57 -4.72 -2.13
CA THR A 438 6.96 -3.65 -1.33
C THR A 438 6.38 -4.13 0.00
N THR A 439 6.55 -5.42 0.31
CA THR A 439 6.04 -6.07 1.52
C THR A 439 7.19 -6.80 2.21
N PRO A 440 8.05 -6.07 2.96
CA PRO A 440 9.24 -6.64 3.60
C PRO A 440 8.86 -7.66 4.66
N CYS A 441 9.55 -8.80 4.66
CA CYS A 441 9.37 -9.85 5.67
C CYS A 441 10.19 -9.54 6.91
N GLY A 442 9.72 -9.98 8.06
CA GLY A 442 10.53 -10.00 9.28
C GLY A 442 11.80 -10.83 9.09
N CYS A 443 12.96 -10.27 9.36
CA CYS A 443 14.27 -10.87 9.19
C CYS A 443 15.09 -10.83 10.45
N ALA A 444 15.85 -11.89 10.72
CA ALA A 444 16.76 -11.99 11.86
C ALA A 444 18.20 -12.33 11.46
N ASN A 445 18.58 -12.08 10.20
CA ASN A 445 19.95 -12.34 9.74
C ASN A 445 20.93 -11.31 10.32
N PRO A 446 21.87 -11.72 11.20
CA PRO A 446 22.78 -10.80 11.88
C PRO A 446 23.85 -10.25 10.92
N LEU A 447 24.11 -10.89 9.77
CA LEU A 447 25.14 -10.46 8.83
C LEU A 447 24.84 -9.10 8.16
N HIS A 448 23.57 -8.71 8.13
CA HIS A 448 23.15 -7.38 7.67
C HIS A 448 22.35 -6.61 8.74
N GLY A 449 22.51 -6.99 10.00
CA GLY A 449 22.01 -6.21 11.15
C GLY A 449 20.52 -6.38 11.45
N CYS A 450 19.84 -7.37 10.85
CA CYS A 450 18.45 -7.63 11.15
C CYS A 450 18.27 -8.49 12.42
N GLY A 451 17.13 -8.27 13.07
CA GLY A 451 16.74 -8.96 14.28
C GLY A 451 17.48 -8.47 15.53
N TYR A 452 16.89 -8.72 16.67
CA TYR A 452 17.48 -8.41 17.98
C TYR A 452 17.34 -9.60 18.92
N THR A 453 18.04 -9.57 20.04
CA THR A 453 17.96 -10.60 21.09
C THR A 453 17.45 -9.94 22.37
N ASP A 454 16.35 -10.46 22.92
CA ASP A 454 15.76 -9.94 24.16
C ASP A 454 16.59 -10.30 25.42
N ALA A 455 16.16 -9.81 26.57
CA ALA A 455 16.84 -10.05 27.84
C ALA A 455 16.86 -11.54 28.25
N GLU A 456 15.92 -12.33 27.73
CA GLU A 456 15.82 -13.77 27.95
C GLU A 456 16.65 -14.58 26.94
N GLY A 457 17.35 -13.93 26.04
CA GLY A 457 18.18 -14.56 25.02
C GLY A 457 17.42 -15.07 23.81
N ARG A 458 16.15 -14.71 23.64
CA ARG A 458 15.34 -15.10 22.48
C ARG A 458 15.60 -14.16 21.31
N ARG A 459 15.75 -14.72 20.12
CA ARG A 459 15.90 -13.95 18.88
C ARG A 459 14.54 -13.52 18.34
N HIS A 460 14.46 -12.28 17.86
CA HIS A 460 13.29 -11.66 17.24
C HIS A 460 13.61 -11.14 15.85
N ASP A 461 12.59 -11.07 14.99
CA ASP A 461 12.69 -10.49 13.67
C ASP A 461 12.60 -8.96 13.73
N THR A 462 13.22 -8.28 12.76
CA THR A 462 12.97 -6.88 12.42
C THR A 462 12.51 -6.77 10.97
N TYR A 463 11.75 -5.74 10.63
CA TYR A 463 11.11 -5.57 9.33
C TYR A 463 11.81 -4.45 8.55
N PRO A 464 12.53 -4.72 7.45
CA PRO A 464 13.36 -3.73 6.75
C PRO A 464 12.51 -2.74 5.90
N ILE A 465 11.59 -2.04 6.53
CA ILE A 465 10.62 -1.11 5.88
C ILE A 465 11.34 0.08 5.29
N PHE A 466 12.25 0.71 6.04
CA PHE A 466 13.01 1.87 5.57
C PHE A 466 13.96 1.51 4.43
N ALA A 467 14.58 0.34 4.49
CA ALA A 467 15.42 -0.14 3.41
C ALA A 467 14.62 -0.41 2.12
N CYS A 468 13.45 -1.02 2.23
CA CYS A 468 12.54 -1.21 1.10
C CYS A 468 12.04 0.13 0.53
N ARG A 469 11.70 1.09 1.40
CA ARG A 469 11.31 2.43 0.98
C ARG A 469 12.41 3.12 0.19
N GLU A 470 13.64 3.13 0.70
CA GLU A 470 14.78 3.75 0.02
C GLU A 470 15.08 3.07 -1.33
N LEU A 471 14.99 1.73 -1.39
CA LEU A 471 15.12 0.99 -2.63
C LEU A 471 14.05 1.40 -3.65
N MET A 472 12.79 1.46 -3.25
CA MET A 472 11.68 1.83 -4.15
C MET A 472 11.78 3.28 -4.62
N LYS A 473 12.21 4.20 -3.76
CA LYS A 473 12.48 5.60 -4.10
C LYS A 473 13.53 5.70 -5.22
N ARG A 474 14.68 5.07 -5.02
CA ARG A 474 15.80 5.04 -5.99
C ARG A 474 15.42 4.34 -7.30
N LEU A 475 14.68 3.24 -7.21
CA LEU A 475 14.21 2.50 -8.38
C LEU A 475 13.25 3.35 -9.21
N CYS A 476 12.24 3.96 -8.58
CA CYS A 476 11.26 4.80 -9.23
C CYS A 476 11.93 5.97 -9.97
N GLU A 477 12.81 6.71 -9.31
CA GLU A 477 13.56 7.81 -9.93
C GLU A 477 14.31 7.37 -11.20
N ARG A 478 14.99 6.23 -11.12
CA ARG A 478 15.81 5.73 -12.23
C ARG A 478 15.00 5.09 -13.36
N VAL A 479 13.89 4.45 -13.04
CA VAL A 479 12.94 3.91 -14.04
C VAL A 479 12.21 5.04 -14.75
N HIS A 480 11.72 6.04 -14.00
CA HIS A 480 11.06 7.23 -14.58
C HIS A 480 11.99 8.08 -15.44
N ALA A 481 13.27 8.19 -15.10
CA ALA A 481 14.27 8.84 -15.95
C ALA A 481 14.42 8.19 -17.35
N ARG A 482 13.95 6.93 -17.50
CA ARG A 482 13.87 6.17 -18.75
C ARG A 482 12.48 6.18 -19.39
N GLY A 483 11.51 6.89 -18.80
CA GLY A 483 10.09 6.85 -19.21
C GLY A 483 9.40 5.52 -18.93
N GLY A 484 9.93 4.76 -17.98
CA GLY A 484 9.45 3.44 -17.61
C GLY A 484 8.36 3.48 -16.52
N ILE A 485 7.80 2.30 -16.22
CA ILE A 485 6.70 2.06 -15.29
C ILE A 485 7.18 1.16 -14.15
N VAL A 486 6.80 1.48 -12.91
CA VAL A 486 7.04 0.64 -11.73
C VAL A 486 5.72 0.05 -11.26
N ASN A 487 5.56 -1.26 -11.41
CA ASN A 487 4.32 -1.98 -11.07
C ASN A 487 4.61 -3.12 -10.08
N PRO A 488 4.45 -2.94 -8.77
CA PRO A 488 4.59 -4.03 -7.81
C PRO A 488 3.32 -4.88 -7.68
N HIS A 489 3.55 -6.09 -7.16
CA HIS A 489 2.57 -6.95 -6.52
C HIS A 489 2.91 -7.00 -5.03
N PRO A 490 2.14 -6.33 -4.17
CA PRO A 490 2.39 -6.34 -2.73
C PRO A 490 2.24 -7.71 -2.10
N GLY A 491 1.30 -8.51 -2.59
CA GLY A 491 1.02 -9.85 -2.08
C GLY A 491 0.43 -9.85 -0.66
N GLY A 492 -0.32 -8.81 -0.32
CA GLY A 492 -0.92 -8.67 0.99
C GLY A 492 -1.32 -7.24 1.31
N ALA A 493 -0.89 -6.70 2.43
CA ALA A 493 -1.24 -5.34 2.81
C ALA A 493 -0.53 -4.30 1.94
N THR A 494 -1.27 -3.32 1.47
CA THR A 494 -0.70 -2.13 0.85
C THR A 494 0.02 -1.30 1.92
N ILE A 495 1.29 -0.99 1.66
CA ILE A 495 2.12 -0.13 2.52
C ILE A 495 2.44 1.17 1.78
N PRO A 496 1.57 2.21 1.85
CA PRO A 496 1.78 3.48 1.16
C PRO A 496 3.14 4.14 1.44
N PHE A 497 3.69 3.91 2.62
CA PHE A 497 5.03 4.37 3.00
C PHE A 497 6.14 3.83 2.07
N ILE A 498 5.93 2.67 1.45
CA ILE A 498 6.84 2.04 0.48
C ILE A 498 6.30 2.18 -0.94
N SER A 499 5.03 1.78 -1.16
CA SER A 499 4.40 1.71 -2.48
C SER A 499 4.04 3.07 -3.07
N GLY A 500 4.14 4.16 -2.30
CA GLY A 500 3.90 5.52 -2.78
C GLY A 500 4.72 5.92 -4.00
N PHE A 501 5.87 5.31 -4.20
CA PHE A 501 6.74 5.53 -5.36
C PHE A 501 6.32 4.77 -6.64
N CYS A 502 5.34 3.84 -6.54
CA CYS A 502 4.91 3.02 -7.67
C CYS A 502 3.86 3.72 -8.54
N ASP A 503 3.78 3.36 -9.82
CA ASP A 503 2.81 3.95 -10.75
C ASP A 503 1.44 3.29 -10.66
N MET A 504 1.41 1.98 -10.48
CA MET A 504 0.21 1.19 -10.23
C MET A 504 0.61 -0.09 -9.49
N MET A 505 -0.34 -0.72 -8.83
CA MET A 505 -0.17 -2.04 -8.21
C MET A 505 -1.05 -3.07 -8.93
N TRP A 506 -0.66 -4.33 -8.84
CA TRP A 506 -1.51 -5.46 -9.20
C TRP A 506 -1.64 -6.35 -7.97
N ASP A 507 -2.81 -6.38 -7.34
CA ASP A 507 -3.00 -7.02 -6.04
C ASP A 507 -4.38 -7.67 -5.93
N GLY A 508 -4.58 -8.52 -4.92
CA GLY A 508 -5.83 -9.23 -4.66
C GLY A 508 -5.66 -10.74 -4.48
N GLU A 509 -4.47 -11.30 -4.67
CA GLU A 509 -4.21 -12.74 -4.55
C GLU A 509 -4.58 -13.26 -3.16
N HIS A 510 -4.21 -12.53 -2.13
CA HIS A 510 -4.47 -12.88 -0.75
C HIS A 510 -5.98 -13.03 -0.45
N LEU A 511 -6.78 -12.05 -0.88
CA LEU A 511 -8.23 -12.09 -0.70
C LEU A 511 -8.84 -13.33 -1.39
N GLN A 512 -8.40 -13.64 -2.59
CA GLN A 512 -8.94 -14.77 -3.36
C GLN A 512 -8.55 -16.12 -2.78
N THR A 513 -7.37 -16.22 -2.18
CA THR A 513 -6.97 -17.43 -1.42
C THR A 513 -7.92 -17.65 -0.25
N ARG A 514 -8.33 -16.58 0.44
CA ARG A 514 -9.33 -16.66 1.50
C ARG A 514 -10.72 -17.02 0.97
N ILE A 515 -11.16 -16.41 -0.11
CA ILE A 515 -12.44 -16.76 -0.76
C ILE A 515 -12.49 -18.24 -1.12
N ARG A 516 -11.39 -18.80 -1.67
CA ARG A 516 -11.28 -20.23 -1.97
C ARG A 516 -11.45 -21.10 -0.73
N ASP A 517 -10.80 -20.74 0.35
CA ASP A 517 -10.68 -21.60 1.54
C ASP A 517 -11.84 -21.41 2.53
N GLU A 518 -12.40 -20.22 2.62
CA GLU A 518 -13.41 -19.81 3.60
C GLU A 518 -14.77 -19.47 2.97
N GLY A 519 -14.84 -19.29 1.66
CA GLY A 519 -16.05 -18.96 0.90
C GLY A 519 -16.30 -17.45 0.75
N LEU A 520 -17.32 -17.12 -0.06
CA LEU A 520 -17.66 -15.72 -0.40
C LEU A 520 -18.17 -14.88 0.77
N GLN A 521 -18.59 -15.50 1.88
CA GLN A 521 -19.00 -14.80 3.10
C GLN A 521 -17.84 -14.04 3.75
N THR A 522 -16.59 -14.35 3.42
CA THR A 522 -15.42 -13.63 3.92
C THR A 522 -15.17 -12.32 3.19
N PHE A 523 -15.90 -12.08 2.09
CA PHE A 523 -15.77 -10.90 1.29
C PHE A 523 -16.59 -9.74 1.85
N SER A 524 -15.92 -8.64 2.24
CA SER A 524 -16.61 -7.41 2.59
C SER A 524 -16.23 -6.27 1.66
N LEU A 525 -17.20 -5.42 1.32
CA LEU A 525 -16.95 -4.24 0.50
C LEU A 525 -16.06 -3.23 1.24
N GLU A 526 -16.14 -3.21 2.57
CA GLU A 526 -15.26 -2.42 3.43
C GLU A 526 -13.82 -2.88 3.35
N TYR A 527 -13.59 -4.19 3.34
CA TYR A 527 -12.27 -4.76 3.11
C TYR A 527 -11.70 -4.29 1.76
N PHE A 528 -12.52 -4.41 0.70
CA PHE A 528 -12.11 -4.01 -0.64
C PHE A 528 -11.76 -2.51 -0.70
N ARG A 529 -12.56 -1.64 -0.03
CA ARG A 529 -12.29 -0.20 0.03
C ARG A 529 -11.01 0.13 0.80
N ALA A 530 -10.77 -0.55 1.91
CA ALA A 530 -9.59 -0.29 2.74
C ALA A 530 -8.29 -0.66 2.03
N GLU A 531 -8.30 -1.71 1.22
CA GLU A 531 -7.08 -2.29 0.66
C GLU A 531 -6.88 -2.01 -0.84
N TYR A 532 -7.94 -2.18 -1.65
CA TYR A 532 -7.80 -2.18 -3.12
C TYR A 532 -8.33 -0.93 -3.81
N LEU A 533 -8.94 0.01 -3.12
CA LEU A 533 -9.50 1.21 -3.74
C LEU A 533 -8.41 2.06 -4.43
N GLY A 534 -7.22 2.13 -3.86
CA GLY A 534 -6.07 2.84 -4.39
C GLY A 534 -6.16 4.36 -4.28
N ARG A 535 -7.36 4.95 -4.44
CA ARG A 535 -7.58 6.41 -4.34
C ARG A 535 -7.25 6.96 -2.97
N ASN A 536 -7.62 6.25 -1.93
CA ASN A 536 -7.32 6.57 -0.53
C ASN A 536 -5.82 6.49 -0.20
N HIS A 537 -5.06 5.71 -0.96
CA HIS A 537 -3.61 5.58 -0.81
C HIS A 537 -2.84 6.52 -1.75
N GLY A 538 -3.42 6.89 -2.90
CA GLY A 538 -2.79 7.68 -3.95
C GLY A 538 -2.02 6.84 -4.98
N VAL A 539 -2.21 5.51 -4.98
CA VAL A 539 -1.59 4.58 -5.94
C VAL A 539 -2.66 3.72 -6.57
N PRO A 540 -2.84 3.78 -7.89
CA PRO A 540 -3.83 2.96 -8.60
C PRO A 540 -3.59 1.46 -8.41
N VAL A 541 -4.69 0.70 -8.33
CA VAL A 541 -4.68 -0.75 -8.22
C VAL A 541 -5.42 -1.37 -9.42
N GLN A 542 -4.82 -2.39 -10.02
CA GLN A 542 -5.52 -3.35 -10.86
C GLN A 542 -5.70 -4.65 -10.09
N PHE A 543 -6.89 -5.22 -10.12
CA PHE A 543 -7.21 -6.37 -9.30
C PHE A 543 -6.75 -7.68 -9.96
N ILE A 544 -6.15 -8.58 -9.16
CA ILE A 544 -5.84 -9.94 -9.57
C ILE A 544 -7.13 -10.76 -9.57
N VAL A 545 -7.34 -11.61 -10.56
CA VAL A 545 -8.41 -12.60 -10.54
C VAL A 545 -7.86 -13.98 -10.82
N TYR A 546 -7.92 -14.83 -9.81
CA TYR A 546 -7.74 -16.29 -9.97
C TYR A 546 -9.11 -16.95 -9.93
N GLU A 547 -9.43 -17.71 -10.96
CA GLU A 547 -10.72 -18.38 -11.08
C GLU A 547 -10.72 -19.71 -10.30
N PHE A 548 -11.73 -19.89 -9.46
CA PHE A 548 -11.99 -21.12 -8.74
C PHE A 548 -13.37 -21.65 -9.15
N PRO A 549 -13.45 -22.70 -9.96
CA PRO A 549 -14.71 -23.19 -10.55
C PRO A 549 -15.81 -23.37 -9.50
N GLY A 550 -16.96 -22.71 -9.73
CA GLY A 550 -18.13 -22.76 -8.86
C GLY A 550 -18.01 -21.95 -7.55
N VAL A 551 -16.91 -21.21 -7.36
CA VAL A 551 -16.69 -20.38 -6.16
C VAL A 551 -16.47 -18.92 -6.54
N TRP A 552 -15.56 -18.66 -7.48
CA TRP A 552 -15.14 -17.32 -7.88
C TRP A 552 -14.65 -17.31 -9.31
N ASP A 553 -15.09 -16.35 -10.10
CA ASP A 553 -14.69 -16.18 -11.49
C ASP A 553 -14.48 -14.70 -11.84
N PHE A 554 -14.10 -14.44 -13.08
CA PHE A 554 -13.77 -13.09 -13.56
C PHE A 554 -14.99 -12.15 -13.58
N ASP A 555 -16.18 -12.66 -13.91
CA ASP A 555 -17.40 -11.85 -13.93
C ASP A 555 -17.87 -11.49 -12.51
N MET A 556 -17.76 -12.41 -11.58
CA MET A 556 -17.99 -12.14 -10.15
C MET A 556 -17.04 -11.06 -9.62
N ALA A 557 -15.77 -11.13 -9.97
CA ALA A 557 -14.80 -10.11 -9.59
C ALA A 557 -15.14 -8.74 -10.19
N LEU A 558 -15.61 -8.69 -11.43
CA LEU A 558 -16.06 -7.45 -12.08
C LEU A 558 -17.23 -6.80 -11.35
N SER A 559 -18.18 -7.59 -10.83
CA SER A 559 -19.31 -7.05 -10.08
C SER A 559 -18.89 -6.22 -8.87
N VAL A 560 -17.74 -6.55 -8.29
CA VAL A 560 -17.15 -5.81 -7.18
C VAL A 560 -16.24 -4.69 -7.69
N CYS A 561 -15.34 -5.00 -8.61
CA CYS A 561 -14.33 -4.06 -9.09
C CYS A 561 -14.95 -2.80 -9.72
N MET A 562 -15.99 -2.97 -10.54
CA MET A 562 -16.60 -1.87 -11.30
C MET A 562 -17.21 -0.79 -10.39
N ILE A 563 -17.84 -1.16 -9.30
CA ILE A 563 -18.43 -0.19 -8.34
C ILE A 563 -17.38 0.53 -7.50
N HIS A 564 -16.14 0.06 -7.51
CA HIS A 564 -15.02 0.72 -6.82
C HIS A 564 -14.14 1.54 -7.76
N GLY A 565 -14.42 1.54 -9.07
CA GLY A 565 -13.57 2.18 -10.08
C GLY A 565 -12.19 1.53 -10.17
N VAL A 566 -12.11 0.26 -9.79
CA VAL A 566 -10.95 -0.62 -9.90
C VAL A 566 -11.20 -1.59 -11.05
N TYR A 567 -10.16 -1.92 -11.82
CA TYR A 567 -10.33 -2.81 -12.97
C TYR A 567 -9.46 -4.05 -12.79
N PRO A 568 -10.02 -5.25 -13.04
CA PRO A 568 -9.22 -6.45 -13.05
C PRO A 568 -8.26 -6.43 -14.25
N ARG A 569 -7.09 -7.06 -14.08
CA ARG A 569 -6.13 -7.27 -15.15
C ARG A 569 -6.27 -8.71 -15.66
N PRO A 570 -6.55 -8.93 -16.95
CA PRO A 570 -6.56 -10.27 -17.51
C PRO A 570 -5.19 -10.96 -17.36
N ASN A 571 -5.21 -12.20 -16.91
CA ASN A 571 -4.04 -13.09 -16.84
C ASN A 571 -4.14 -14.24 -17.86
N ALA A 572 -5.14 -14.20 -18.73
CA ALA A 572 -5.37 -15.15 -19.81
C ALA A 572 -5.89 -14.44 -21.05
N ILE A 573 -5.69 -15.04 -22.23
CA ILE A 573 -6.15 -14.53 -23.53
C ILE A 573 -7.47 -15.17 -23.99
N THR A 574 -8.28 -15.60 -23.04
CA THR A 574 -9.58 -16.23 -23.17
C THR A 574 -10.69 -15.28 -22.71
N HIS A 575 -11.76 -15.79 -22.11
CA HIS A 575 -12.88 -15.02 -21.60
C HIS A 575 -12.50 -13.72 -20.85
N PRO A 576 -11.51 -13.70 -19.91
CA PRO A 576 -11.10 -12.46 -19.25
C PRO A 576 -10.66 -11.34 -20.20
N LEU A 577 -9.93 -11.68 -21.27
CA LEU A 577 -9.50 -10.70 -22.26
C LEU A 577 -10.70 -10.21 -23.11
N ASP A 578 -11.62 -11.11 -23.49
CA ASP A 578 -12.78 -10.74 -24.30
C ASP A 578 -13.71 -9.77 -23.57
N VAL A 579 -13.94 -10.00 -22.29
CA VAL A 579 -14.72 -9.10 -21.43
C VAL A 579 -14.02 -7.77 -21.24
N MET A 580 -12.72 -7.77 -20.93
CA MET A 580 -11.98 -6.52 -20.74
C MET A 580 -11.85 -5.71 -22.03
N GLU A 581 -11.77 -6.35 -23.19
CA GLU A 581 -11.80 -5.65 -24.49
C GLU A 581 -13.08 -4.80 -24.63
N GLN A 582 -14.26 -5.33 -24.25
CA GLN A 582 -15.50 -4.55 -24.24
C GLN A 582 -15.45 -3.39 -23.25
N ILE A 583 -15.01 -3.66 -22.02
CA ILE A 583 -14.92 -2.64 -20.98
C ILE A 583 -13.97 -1.52 -21.39
N TRP A 584 -12.79 -1.84 -21.93
CA TRP A 584 -11.82 -0.85 -22.40
C TRP A 584 -12.37 0.00 -23.57
N ARG A 585 -13.15 -0.59 -24.47
CA ARG A 585 -13.84 0.17 -25.54
C ARG A 585 -14.87 1.15 -24.97
N ILE A 586 -15.71 0.70 -24.04
CA ILE A 586 -16.73 1.54 -23.39
C ILE A 586 -16.07 2.68 -22.61
N THR A 587 -15.14 2.36 -21.73
CA THR A 587 -14.48 3.33 -20.87
C THR A 587 -13.60 4.29 -21.65
N GLY A 588 -12.92 3.81 -22.69
CA GLY A 588 -12.13 4.63 -23.61
C GLY A 588 -12.99 5.59 -24.44
N ALA A 589 -14.13 5.13 -24.98
CA ALA A 589 -15.07 5.96 -25.71
C ALA A 589 -15.73 7.02 -24.84
N PHE A 590 -15.99 6.71 -23.58
CA PHE A 590 -16.46 7.68 -22.60
C PHE A 590 -15.34 8.65 -22.17
N GLY A 591 -14.10 8.18 -22.11
CA GLY A 591 -12.93 8.94 -21.67
C GLY A 591 -12.87 9.05 -20.14
N ILE A 592 -12.90 7.92 -19.43
CA ILE A 592 -12.95 7.88 -17.96
C ILE A 592 -11.73 8.51 -17.29
N SER A 593 -10.56 8.55 -17.96
CA SER A 593 -9.35 9.19 -17.41
C SER A 593 -9.51 10.70 -17.15
N ASP A 594 -10.47 11.33 -17.83
CA ASP A 594 -10.75 12.77 -17.73
C ASP A 594 -12.10 13.04 -17.05
N ALA A 595 -12.67 12.03 -16.39
CA ALA A 595 -13.97 12.08 -15.72
C ALA A 595 -13.83 12.04 -14.20
N ALA A 596 -14.76 12.65 -13.49
CA ALA A 596 -14.85 12.56 -12.04
C ALA A 596 -15.51 11.23 -11.64
N PHE A 597 -14.88 10.49 -10.74
CA PHE A 597 -15.44 9.26 -10.16
C PHE A 597 -16.23 9.56 -8.88
N HIS A 598 -17.40 8.92 -8.73
CA HIS A 598 -18.29 9.02 -7.58
C HIS A 598 -18.63 7.61 -7.07
N GLY A 599 -18.07 7.24 -5.94
CA GLY A 599 -18.28 5.93 -5.33
C GLY A 599 -19.66 5.80 -4.70
N TYR A 600 -20.20 4.59 -4.63
CA TYR A 600 -21.52 4.29 -4.04
C TYR A 600 -21.61 4.66 -2.55
N TRP A 601 -20.49 4.90 -1.88
CA TRP A 601 -20.42 5.32 -0.47
C TRP A 601 -20.57 6.82 -0.25
N GLU A 602 -20.59 7.62 -1.33
CA GLU A 602 -20.62 9.08 -1.28
C GLU A 602 -21.58 9.73 -2.29
N ASN A 603 -22.33 8.93 -3.06
CA ASN A 603 -23.25 9.44 -4.06
C ASN A 603 -24.72 9.23 -3.66
N ASP A 604 -25.62 10.00 -4.27
CA ASP A 604 -27.03 10.02 -3.99
C ASP A 604 -27.86 9.19 -5.01
N VAL A 605 -27.27 8.22 -5.71
CA VAL A 605 -28.01 7.30 -6.55
C VAL A 605 -28.90 6.41 -5.67
N SER A 606 -30.21 6.50 -5.87
CA SER A 606 -31.17 5.72 -5.11
C SER A 606 -31.42 4.36 -5.77
N LEU A 607 -31.26 3.30 -4.99
CA LEU A 607 -31.50 1.92 -5.40
C LEU A 607 -32.67 1.33 -4.59
N SER A 608 -33.62 0.69 -5.28
CA SER A 608 -34.76 0.05 -4.60
C SER A 608 -34.37 -1.18 -3.78
N ASP A 609 -33.20 -1.75 -4.03
CA ASP A 609 -32.68 -2.91 -3.33
C ASP A 609 -31.27 -2.61 -2.76
N SER A 610 -31.11 -2.74 -1.46
CA SER A 610 -29.87 -2.43 -0.72
C SER A 610 -28.70 -3.40 -1.05
N ARG A 611 -28.98 -4.56 -1.62
CA ARG A 611 -27.96 -5.51 -2.10
C ARG A 611 -27.19 -4.94 -3.28
N CYS A 612 -27.86 -4.16 -4.13
CA CYS A 612 -27.24 -3.51 -5.26
C CYS A 612 -26.46 -2.26 -4.85
N LYS A 613 -25.41 -1.94 -5.60
CA LYS A 613 -24.60 -0.73 -5.45
C LYS A 613 -24.43 -0.09 -6.82
N ALA A 614 -24.29 1.25 -6.82
CA ALA A 614 -24.03 1.98 -8.05
C ALA A 614 -22.99 3.07 -7.84
N SER A 615 -21.95 3.06 -8.66
CA SER A 615 -20.94 4.11 -8.77
C SER A 615 -20.88 4.62 -10.20
N PHE A 616 -20.35 5.81 -10.40
CA PHE A 616 -20.36 6.39 -11.74
C PHE A 616 -19.20 7.35 -12.00
N TYR A 617 -18.94 7.58 -13.28
CA TYR A 617 -18.08 8.66 -13.76
C TYR A 617 -18.91 9.75 -14.41
N THR A 618 -18.57 11.03 -14.21
CA THR A 618 -19.24 12.17 -14.83
C THR A 618 -18.30 13.03 -15.65
N LYS A 619 -18.83 13.55 -16.77
CA LYS A 619 -18.16 14.56 -17.61
C LYS A 619 -19.15 15.65 -17.99
N LYS A 620 -18.83 16.89 -17.62
CA LYS A 620 -19.57 18.07 -18.10
C LYS A 620 -19.09 18.43 -19.52
N GLN A 621 -20.04 18.59 -20.44
CA GLN A 621 -19.78 18.96 -21.82
C GLN A 621 -19.82 20.49 -21.99
N VAL A 622 -19.26 20.97 -23.12
CA VAL A 622 -19.22 22.40 -23.45
C VAL A 622 -20.62 23.00 -23.60
N ASP A 623 -21.57 22.22 -24.09
CA ASP A 623 -22.98 22.63 -24.28
C ASP A 623 -23.81 22.64 -22.99
N GLY A 624 -23.19 22.31 -21.84
CA GLY A 624 -23.84 22.24 -20.54
C GLY A 624 -24.46 20.89 -20.19
N THR A 625 -24.50 19.95 -21.13
CA THR A 625 -24.95 18.58 -20.82
C THR A 625 -23.96 17.85 -19.94
N VAL A 626 -24.43 16.85 -19.17
CA VAL A 626 -23.58 15.97 -18.36
C VAL A 626 -23.73 14.55 -18.88
N ARG A 627 -22.61 13.95 -19.27
CA ARG A 627 -22.52 12.51 -19.53
C ARG A 627 -22.15 11.78 -18.25
N MET A 628 -22.82 10.69 -17.95
CA MET A 628 -22.56 9.79 -16.84
C MET A 628 -22.34 8.37 -17.35
N LEU A 629 -21.30 7.70 -16.91
CA LEU A 629 -21.09 6.26 -17.09
C LEU A 629 -21.30 5.59 -15.73
N LEU A 630 -22.47 4.98 -15.56
CA LEU A 630 -22.92 4.36 -14.33
C LEU A 630 -22.60 2.86 -14.36
N SER A 631 -21.93 2.38 -13.34
CA SER A 631 -21.72 0.96 -13.05
C SER A 631 -22.63 0.56 -11.89
N ALA A 632 -23.64 -0.26 -12.16
CA ALA A 632 -24.50 -0.84 -11.15
C ALA A 632 -24.20 -2.32 -11.00
N SER A 633 -24.11 -2.82 -9.78
CA SER A 633 -23.78 -4.22 -9.49
C SER A 633 -24.60 -4.76 -8.34
N ASN A 634 -24.82 -6.06 -8.37
CA ASN A 634 -25.23 -6.85 -7.21
C ASN A 634 -24.04 -7.71 -6.76
N PRO A 635 -23.20 -7.24 -5.81
CA PRO A 635 -22.03 -7.96 -5.35
C PRO A 635 -22.36 -8.95 -4.21
N THR A 636 -23.54 -9.56 -4.25
CA THR A 636 -24.02 -10.49 -3.22
C THR A 636 -24.38 -11.86 -3.81
N THR A 637 -24.59 -12.84 -2.95
CA THR A 637 -24.96 -14.21 -3.31
C THR A 637 -26.45 -14.39 -3.65
N GLU A 638 -27.28 -13.35 -3.49
CA GLU A 638 -28.72 -13.43 -3.72
C GLU A 638 -29.16 -12.63 -4.92
N ASP A 639 -30.06 -13.17 -5.70
CA ASP A 639 -30.65 -12.47 -6.85
C ASP A 639 -31.50 -11.28 -6.44
N CYS A 640 -31.43 -10.21 -7.20
CA CYS A 640 -32.36 -9.10 -7.18
C CYS A 640 -33.15 -9.10 -8.49
N PRO A 641 -34.38 -9.60 -8.53
CA PRO A 641 -35.12 -9.77 -9.76
C PRO A 641 -35.61 -8.45 -10.38
N ASP A 642 -35.74 -7.39 -9.58
CA ASP A 642 -36.18 -6.06 -10.04
C ASP A 642 -35.52 -4.97 -9.19
N CYS A 643 -34.50 -4.35 -9.73
CA CYS A 643 -33.82 -3.20 -9.11
C CYS A 643 -34.14 -1.93 -9.89
N SER A 644 -34.73 -0.96 -9.23
CA SER A 644 -34.91 0.39 -9.74
C SER A 644 -33.71 1.25 -9.36
N ILE A 645 -33.11 1.91 -10.35
CA ILE A 645 -31.95 2.80 -10.21
C ILE A 645 -32.40 4.21 -10.56
N ALA A 646 -32.47 5.09 -9.59
CA ALA A 646 -32.86 6.49 -9.76
C ALA A 646 -31.63 7.40 -9.66
N VAL A 647 -31.40 8.18 -10.71
CA VAL A 647 -30.41 9.26 -10.77
C VAL A 647 -31.17 10.58 -10.76
N HIS A 648 -30.74 11.52 -9.94
CA HIS A 648 -31.38 12.84 -9.81
C HIS A 648 -30.61 13.89 -10.64
N PRO A 649 -31.12 14.31 -11.83
CA PRO A 649 -30.41 15.25 -12.69
C PRO A 649 -30.10 16.60 -12.04
N ALA A 650 -30.94 17.03 -11.08
CA ALA A 650 -30.75 18.30 -10.36
C ALA A 650 -29.43 18.36 -9.60
N ASP A 651 -28.90 17.23 -9.12
CA ASP A 651 -27.63 17.16 -8.40
C ASP A 651 -26.43 17.49 -9.31
N PHE A 652 -26.64 17.38 -10.62
CA PHE A 652 -25.66 17.70 -11.66
C PHE A 652 -25.96 19.03 -12.37
N GLY A 653 -26.93 19.80 -11.89
CA GLY A 653 -27.39 21.04 -12.50
C GLY A 653 -28.18 20.84 -13.81
N CYS A 654 -28.72 19.64 -14.02
CA CYS A 654 -29.54 19.26 -15.15
C CYS A 654 -31.02 19.17 -14.80
N ARG A 655 -31.90 19.23 -15.80
CA ARG A 655 -33.35 19.19 -15.59
C ARG A 655 -33.95 17.79 -15.76
N ARG A 656 -33.36 16.97 -16.62
CA ARG A 656 -33.86 15.63 -16.96
C ARG A 656 -32.74 14.71 -17.47
N ILE A 657 -33.00 13.43 -17.45
CA ILE A 657 -32.24 12.44 -18.23
C ILE A 657 -32.78 12.46 -19.67
N ALA A 658 -31.93 12.82 -20.61
CA ALA A 658 -32.28 12.88 -22.02
C ALA A 658 -32.25 11.49 -22.69
N SER A 659 -31.29 10.64 -22.31
CA SER A 659 -31.18 9.27 -22.80
C SER A 659 -30.48 8.36 -21.78
N ALA A 660 -30.83 7.06 -21.85
CA ALA A 660 -30.16 5.98 -21.16
C ALA A 660 -29.80 4.87 -22.15
N TYR A 661 -28.59 4.35 -22.08
CA TYR A 661 -28.05 3.37 -23.00
C TYR A 661 -27.28 2.27 -22.27
N ASP A 662 -27.65 1.00 -22.51
CA ASP A 662 -26.89 -0.15 -22.04
C ASP A 662 -25.64 -0.31 -22.89
N ALA A 663 -24.49 -0.03 -22.32
CA ALA A 663 -23.22 -0.03 -23.04
C ALA A 663 -22.72 -1.45 -23.36
N LEU A 664 -23.13 -2.46 -22.56
CA LEU A 664 -22.77 -3.87 -22.79
C LEU A 664 -23.69 -4.52 -23.83
N ALA A 665 -25.00 -4.28 -23.73
CA ALA A 665 -25.99 -4.82 -24.66
C ALA A 665 -26.12 -4.02 -25.95
N HIS A 666 -25.48 -2.86 -26.05
CA HIS A 666 -25.60 -1.92 -27.19
C HIS A 666 -27.06 -1.53 -27.50
N ALA A 667 -27.85 -1.24 -26.48
CA ALA A 667 -29.29 -0.97 -26.63
C ALA A 667 -29.75 0.24 -25.79
N GLY A 668 -30.71 1.00 -26.33
CA GLY A 668 -31.39 2.03 -25.58
C GLY A 668 -32.19 1.44 -24.41
N LEU A 669 -32.20 2.10 -23.29
CA LEU A 669 -32.96 1.70 -22.10
C LEU A 669 -34.19 2.62 -21.92
N PRO A 670 -35.37 2.05 -21.67
CA PRO A 670 -36.50 2.85 -21.29
C PRO A 670 -36.31 3.45 -19.90
N LEU A 671 -36.78 4.67 -19.70
CA LEU A 671 -36.88 5.31 -18.41
C LEU A 671 -38.35 5.23 -17.95
N GLU A 672 -38.56 4.55 -16.83
CA GLU A 672 -39.87 4.47 -16.18
C GLU A 672 -39.87 5.41 -14.98
N ASP A 673 -40.69 6.47 -15.00
CA ASP A 673 -40.71 7.51 -13.98
C ASP A 673 -39.32 8.12 -13.66
N GLY A 674 -38.46 8.23 -14.69
CA GLY A 674 -37.10 8.74 -14.54
C GLY A 674 -36.08 7.71 -13.98
N CYS A 675 -36.50 6.48 -13.76
CA CYS A 675 -35.67 5.39 -13.25
C CYS A 675 -35.32 4.36 -14.33
N ILE A 676 -34.19 3.69 -14.16
CA ILE A 676 -33.78 2.50 -14.92
C ILE A 676 -34.20 1.27 -14.12
N ARG A 677 -34.94 0.34 -14.71
CA ARG A 677 -35.29 -0.94 -14.09
C ARG A 677 -34.52 -2.09 -14.68
N ARG A 678 -33.97 -2.95 -13.86
CA ARG A 678 -33.17 -4.13 -14.25
C ARG A 678 -33.30 -5.27 -13.25
N ALA A 679 -33.28 -6.50 -13.77
CA ALA A 679 -32.88 -7.64 -12.96
C ALA A 679 -31.36 -7.58 -12.73
N MET A 680 -30.94 -7.80 -11.48
CA MET A 680 -29.56 -7.86 -11.06
C MET A 680 -29.31 -9.19 -10.35
N PRO A 681 -29.07 -10.30 -11.08
CA PRO A 681 -28.70 -11.57 -10.46
C PRO A 681 -27.46 -11.44 -9.58
N ALA A 682 -27.24 -12.45 -8.74
CA ALA A 682 -26.06 -12.54 -7.88
C ALA A 682 -24.77 -12.36 -8.69
N TYR A 683 -23.85 -11.57 -8.17
CA TYR A 683 -22.54 -11.28 -8.78
C TYR A 683 -22.59 -10.81 -10.24
N THR A 684 -23.61 -10.00 -10.58
CA THR A 684 -23.70 -9.37 -11.90
C THR A 684 -23.46 -7.88 -11.85
N TYR A 685 -23.11 -7.33 -12.98
CA TYR A 685 -22.90 -5.89 -13.18
C TYR A 685 -23.54 -5.40 -14.46
N SER A 686 -23.76 -4.11 -14.54
CA SER A 686 -24.20 -3.44 -15.76
C SER A 686 -23.46 -2.10 -15.92
N ILE A 687 -23.29 -1.68 -17.17
CA ILE A 687 -22.70 -0.39 -17.50
C ILE A 687 -23.72 0.40 -18.32
N VAL A 688 -24.16 1.52 -17.78
CA VAL A 688 -25.18 2.37 -18.40
C VAL A 688 -24.59 3.76 -18.68
N GLU A 689 -24.68 4.21 -19.90
CA GLU A 689 -24.39 5.59 -20.25
C GLU A 689 -25.66 6.44 -20.20
N LEU A 690 -25.62 7.54 -19.43
CA LEU A 690 -26.68 8.52 -19.32
C LEU A 690 -26.22 9.86 -19.91
N VAL A 691 -27.16 10.54 -20.55
CA VAL A 691 -27.00 11.94 -20.95
C VAL A 691 -28.07 12.76 -20.24
N MET A 692 -27.65 13.79 -19.52
CA MET A 692 -28.50 14.71 -18.75
C MET A 692 -28.39 16.12 -19.30
N GLU A 693 -29.57 16.83 -19.38
CA GLU A 693 -29.72 18.19 -19.88
C GLU A 693 -30.32 19.15 -18.84
#